data_a15b024492cea0e72c45e31b8a7c069c
#
_entry.id   a15b024492cea0e72c45e31b8a7c069c
#
_cell.length_a   1.000
_cell.length_b   1.000
_cell.length_c   1.000
_cell.angle_alpha   90.00
_cell.angle_beta   90.00
_cell.angle_gamma   90.00
#
_symmetry.space_group_name_H-M   'P 1'
#
loop_
_entity.id
_entity.type
_entity.pdbx_description
1 polymer ?
#
loop_
_entity_poly.entity_id
_entity_poly.type
_entity_poly.pdbx_seq_one_letter_code
_entity_poly.pdbx_strand_id
1 'polypeptide(L)'
;MLVFGLCATLSLITVALTQTIQNGIPVDQENVAPAVDEVASNAALSTIDYFSFEQSQLTTNVITNLTNYNLSDVALFDFDDADEALRKRGGRACKIYPGDTFWPSDSIWRLFDILLGGALIKGVPPAAPCYQDWPEFDQDKCASITAQWMTPQYQMSEPLGIDYPIFEGVSCLPPTLTRTGANCTLGGMPSYVVKATNVAQIQLTVNFARNLNLRLNVKNKGHDFNAKSTSGGSLSVWTHALQNIQYLGSTYSHAPSGYQGPAFKIGSGVQALKLYEAADELGYHVVGGIARTVGIGGGYIAGGGHSPLSSMYGMAADQVLSMEVVLPNGRFVSVDQNSFPDLFFALRGGGGSTWGIVTSLVIRAYPKTPVTTLTYRFGTGSQVSQETFWKGMDVIFAKFPEYTDAGMYSYWSIACTNVTECSFSMAPQWGNDMDAAALKNLSTPLFNELTDLGIPVDGINYTEYSGVVSAVTGTWAAETEQVGVWSYHTGSRLFPRSNWEDAASLATQTAALRQSVEAAGMMLGYSIKSAVNPSVNQTNAVNPAWRNTLLHALLGAVWGAEATPEEIANASKGLVELMQPWRDASPGAGAYLNEADINEPDWQQAFYGSNYAYLYQLKQKYDPWGLLYAPTAVGSEDWYITDQIDYYPTQNGRLCPK
;
A
#
# COMPACT_ATOMS: atom_id res chain seq x y z
N MET A 1 -14.29 44.67 -24.78
CA MET A 1 -14.97 43.72 -25.70
C MET A 1 -14.31 42.32 -25.70
N LEU A 2 -13.04 42.17 -25.41
CA LEU A 2 -12.40 40.83 -25.34
C LEU A 2 -12.76 40.01 -24.10
N VAL A 3 -13.06 40.63 -22.97
CA VAL A 3 -13.36 39.94 -21.70
C VAL A 3 -14.75 39.28 -21.73
N PHE A 4 -15.73 39.82 -22.45
CA PHE A 4 -17.07 39.22 -22.58
C PHE A 4 -17.10 38.01 -23.53
N GLY A 5 -16.21 37.97 -24.53
CA GLY A 5 -16.10 36.82 -25.42
C GLY A 5 -15.48 35.59 -24.74
N LEU A 6 -14.53 35.78 -23.82
CA LEU A 6 -13.88 34.70 -23.10
C LEU A 6 -14.82 34.04 -22.06
N CYS A 7 -15.65 34.82 -21.37
CA CYS A 7 -16.64 34.28 -20.43
C CYS A 7 -17.75 33.46 -21.14
N ALA A 8 -18.17 33.85 -22.33
CA ALA A 8 -19.19 33.13 -23.07
C ALA A 8 -18.68 31.80 -23.65
N THR A 9 -17.42 31.77 -24.10
CA THR A 9 -16.79 30.52 -24.57
C THR A 9 -16.45 29.57 -23.42
N LEU A 10 -16.00 30.10 -22.27
CA LEU A 10 -15.80 29.29 -21.07
C LEU A 10 -17.11 28.67 -20.52
N SER A 11 -18.22 29.43 -20.57
CA SER A 11 -19.54 28.89 -20.16
C SER A 11 -20.03 27.76 -21.06
N LEU A 12 -19.80 27.87 -22.40
CA LEU A 12 -20.14 26.81 -23.35
C LEU A 12 -19.24 25.57 -23.18
N ILE A 13 -17.96 25.77 -22.89
CA ILE A 13 -17.02 24.70 -22.63
C ILE A 13 -17.37 24.01 -21.29
N THR A 14 -17.70 24.77 -20.25
CA THR A 14 -18.14 24.21 -18.95
C THR A 14 -19.42 23.39 -19.11
N VAL A 15 -20.37 23.83 -19.92
CA VAL A 15 -21.62 23.09 -20.20
C VAL A 15 -21.33 21.82 -21.01
N ALA A 16 -20.48 21.90 -22.05
CA ALA A 16 -20.10 20.71 -22.83
C ALA A 16 -19.30 19.70 -22.00
N LEU A 17 -18.35 20.18 -21.18
CA LEU A 17 -17.53 19.33 -20.31
C LEU A 17 -18.30 18.81 -19.10
N THR A 18 -19.19 19.60 -18.49
CA THR A 18 -20.05 19.13 -17.40
C THR A 18 -21.09 18.13 -17.91
N GLN A 19 -21.64 18.28 -19.10
CA GLN A 19 -22.50 17.25 -19.68
C GLN A 19 -21.72 15.97 -20.01
N THR A 20 -20.47 16.09 -20.46
CA THR A 20 -19.62 14.94 -20.77
C THR A 20 -19.13 14.21 -19.52
N ILE A 21 -18.84 14.96 -18.45
CA ILE A 21 -18.28 14.43 -17.20
C ILE A 21 -19.38 14.15 -16.16
N GLN A 22 -20.42 15.00 -16.02
CA GLN A 22 -21.46 14.86 -14.99
C GLN A 22 -22.62 13.97 -15.40
N ASN A 23 -22.96 13.90 -16.69
CA ASN A 23 -24.04 13.03 -17.17
C ASN A 23 -23.55 11.66 -17.63
N GLY A 24 -22.25 11.32 -17.34
CA GLY A 24 -21.64 10.12 -17.86
C GLY A 24 -22.06 9.98 -19.30
N ILE A 25 -21.30 10.51 -20.25
CA ILE A 25 -21.61 10.15 -21.64
C ILE A 25 -21.75 8.65 -21.61
N PRO A 26 -22.85 8.07 -22.07
CA PRO A 26 -22.83 6.68 -22.43
C PRO A 26 -21.68 6.58 -23.42
N VAL A 27 -20.54 6.15 -22.95
CA VAL A 27 -19.47 5.77 -23.85
C VAL A 27 -20.12 4.70 -24.66
N ASP A 28 -20.31 4.93 -25.96
CA ASP A 28 -20.65 3.87 -26.87
C ASP A 28 -19.74 2.72 -26.47
N GLN A 29 -20.30 1.58 -26.13
CA GLN A 29 -19.49 0.41 -25.75
C GLN A 29 -18.47 0.07 -26.84
N GLU A 30 -18.73 0.47 -28.08
CA GLU A 30 -17.81 0.46 -29.21
C GLU A 30 -16.61 1.41 -29.04
N ASN A 31 -16.69 2.45 -28.22
CA ASN A 31 -15.61 3.42 -28.01
C ASN A 31 -14.83 3.24 -26.69
N VAL A 32 -15.23 2.35 -25.82
CA VAL A 32 -14.43 1.94 -24.66
C VAL A 32 -13.26 1.07 -25.11
N ALA A 33 -13.48 0.29 -26.13
CA ALA A 33 -12.52 -0.64 -26.67
C ALA A 33 -11.38 -0.03 -27.50
N PRO A 34 -11.47 1.11 -28.17
CA PRO A 34 -10.46 1.50 -29.13
C PRO A 34 -9.18 2.06 -28.52
N ALA A 35 -9.14 2.21 -27.28
CA ALA A 35 -7.84 2.24 -26.62
C ALA A 35 -7.04 1.00 -26.99
N VAL A 36 -7.67 0.10 -27.64
CA VAL A 36 -7.27 -1.24 -27.95
C VAL A 36 -7.40 -1.51 -29.44
N ASP A 37 -7.13 -0.54 -30.26
CA ASP A 37 -7.10 -0.71 -31.71
C ASP A 37 -6.16 -1.83 -32.16
N GLU A 38 -5.34 -2.36 -31.25
CA GLU A 38 -4.36 -3.40 -31.53
C GLU A 38 -4.64 -4.73 -30.84
N VAL A 39 -5.62 -4.83 -29.95
CA VAL A 39 -5.99 -6.12 -29.38
C VAL A 39 -7.22 -6.65 -30.08
N ALA A 40 -7.00 -7.15 -31.28
CA ALA A 40 -7.95 -8.00 -31.95
C ALA A 40 -8.34 -9.15 -31.03
N SER A 41 -9.58 -9.19 -30.60
CA SER A 41 -10.26 -10.27 -29.88
C SER A 41 -10.94 -9.87 -28.57
N ASN A 42 -11.52 -8.70 -28.51
CA ASN A 42 -12.23 -8.24 -27.31
C ASN A 42 -13.69 -8.70 -27.21
N ALA A 43 -14.09 -9.70 -27.96
CA ALA A 43 -15.42 -10.30 -27.83
C ALA A 43 -15.69 -10.95 -26.45
N ALA A 44 -14.67 -11.13 -25.61
CA ALA A 44 -14.81 -11.72 -24.28
C ALA A 44 -14.93 -10.69 -23.14
N LEU A 45 -14.63 -9.41 -23.37
CA LEU A 45 -14.69 -8.34 -22.36
C LEU A 45 -16.06 -7.70 -22.19
N SER A 46 -17.03 -8.04 -23.05
CA SER A 46 -18.37 -7.44 -23.11
C SER A 46 -19.30 -7.77 -21.94
N THR A 47 -18.81 -8.45 -20.89
CA THR A 47 -19.62 -8.86 -19.72
C THR A 47 -19.17 -8.26 -18.39
N ILE A 48 -18.17 -7.36 -18.38
CA ILE A 48 -17.76 -6.70 -17.15
C ILE A 48 -18.64 -5.48 -16.93
N ASP A 49 -19.53 -5.55 -15.93
CA ASP A 49 -20.30 -4.40 -15.48
C ASP A 49 -19.37 -3.38 -14.82
N TYR A 50 -19.04 -2.30 -15.53
CA TYR A 50 -18.32 -1.17 -14.96
C TYR A 50 -19.12 -0.50 -13.84
N PHE A 51 -18.43 -0.09 -12.78
CA PHE A 51 -19.05 0.84 -11.84
C PHE A 51 -19.40 2.17 -12.51
N SER A 52 -20.37 2.89 -11.97
CA SER A 52 -20.78 4.18 -12.52
C SER A 52 -19.63 5.17 -12.71
N PHE A 53 -18.64 5.15 -11.82
CA PHE A 53 -17.45 5.99 -11.91
C PHE A 53 -16.48 5.56 -13.03
N GLU A 54 -16.61 4.35 -13.56
CA GLU A 54 -15.81 3.81 -14.66
C GLU A 54 -16.47 4.06 -16.03
N GLN A 55 -17.75 4.40 -16.04
CA GLN A 55 -18.47 4.73 -17.27
C GLN A 55 -18.09 6.10 -17.84
N SER A 56 -17.67 7.02 -16.96
CA SER A 56 -17.17 8.34 -17.37
C SER A 56 -15.70 8.25 -17.74
N GLN A 57 -15.41 8.23 -19.05
CA GLN A 57 -14.05 8.06 -19.57
C GLN A 57 -13.67 9.19 -20.54
N LEU A 58 -12.40 9.53 -20.55
CA LEU A 58 -11.81 10.35 -21.61
C LEU A 58 -11.55 9.47 -22.83
N THR A 59 -12.05 9.89 -23.98
CA THR A 59 -11.85 9.19 -25.26
C THR A 59 -11.18 10.10 -26.28
N THR A 60 -10.59 9.52 -27.32
CA THR A 60 -10.01 10.29 -28.43
C THR A 60 -11.03 11.22 -29.05
N ASN A 61 -12.30 10.80 -29.18
CA ASN A 61 -13.38 11.65 -29.70
C ASN A 61 -13.66 12.88 -28.84
N VAL A 62 -13.61 12.72 -27.49
CA VAL A 62 -13.77 13.86 -26.57
C VAL A 62 -12.61 14.84 -26.75
N ILE A 63 -11.36 14.38 -26.82
CA ILE A 63 -10.19 15.23 -27.06
C ILE A 63 -10.29 15.94 -28.41
N THR A 64 -10.66 15.23 -29.49
CA THR A 64 -10.85 15.81 -30.81
C THR A 64 -11.94 16.90 -30.80
N ASN A 65 -13.03 16.66 -30.08
CA ASN A 65 -14.09 17.67 -29.94
C ASN A 65 -13.59 18.91 -29.18
N LEU A 66 -12.80 18.74 -28.12
CA LEU A 66 -12.16 19.86 -27.41
C LEU A 66 -11.23 20.66 -28.33
N THR A 67 -10.47 20.00 -29.21
CA THR A 67 -9.62 20.64 -30.22
C THR A 67 -10.45 21.50 -31.22
N ASN A 68 -11.61 21.03 -31.60
CA ASN A 68 -12.51 21.77 -32.50
C ASN A 68 -13.04 23.08 -31.89
N TYR A 69 -12.99 23.26 -30.57
CA TYR A 69 -13.32 24.52 -29.89
C TYR A 69 -12.13 25.50 -29.82
N ASN A 70 -11.01 25.25 -30.53
CA ASN A 70 -9.80 26.10 -30.56
C ASN A 70 -9.21 26.40 -29.17
N LEU A 71 -9.26 25.45 -28.25
CA LEU A 71 -8.54 25.53 -26.99
C LEU A 71 -7.05 25.32 -27.28
N SER A 72 -6.22 26.32 -27.00
CA SER A 72 -4.77 26.31 -27.31
C SER A 72 -4.01 25.22 -26.58
N ASP A 73 -4.57 24.68 -25.48
CA ASP A 73 -3.85 23.82 -24.53
C ASP A 73 -4.42 22.39 -24.48
N VAL A 74 -5.26 21.99 -25.45
CA VAL A 74 -5.86 20.64 -25.50
C VAL A 74 -4.81 19.55 -25.61
N ALA A 75 -3.69 19.81 -26.28
CA ALA A 75 -2.56 18.89 -26.39
C ALA A 75 -1.98 18.45 -25.02
N LEU A 76 -2.23 19.21 -23.96
CA LEU A 76 -1.84 18.83 -22.58
C LEU A 76 -2.60 17.59 -22.07
N PHE A 77 -3.70 17.23 -22.69
CA PHE A 77 -4.60 16.13 -22.29
C PHE A 77 -4.62 14.98 -23.29
N ASP A 78 -3.81 15.06 -24.36
CA ASP A 78 -3.71 14.02 -25.38
C ASP A 78 -3.17 12.70 -24.81
N PHE A 79 -3.68 11.59 -25.31
CA PHE A 79 -3.08 10.27 -25.12
C PHE A 79 -1.73 10.19 -25.82
N ASP A 80 -0.86 9.31 -25.36
CA ASP A 80 0.46 9.09 -25.97
C ASP A 80 0.67 7.61 -26.28
N ASP A 81 1.64 7.34 -27.16
CA ASP A 81 2.07 6.01 -27.55
C ASP A 81 3.40 5.65 -26.87
N ALA A 82 3.40 4.55 -26.11
CA ALA A 82 4.58 4.09 -25.40
C ALA A 82 5.74 3.73 -26.36
N ASP A 83 5.45 3.23 -27.58
CA ASP A 83 6.48 2.89 -28.56
C ASP A 83 7.17 4.13 -29.11
N GLU A 84 6.44 5.23 -29.30
CA GLU A 84 7.02 6.51 -29.71
C GLU A 84 7.88 7.11 -28.60
N ALA A 85 7.44 7.02 -27.35
CA ALA A 85 8.20 7.46 -26.17
C ALA A 85 9.51 6.66 -26.01
N LEU A 86 9.48 5.37 -26.25
CA LEU A 86 10.68 4.52 -26.26
C LEU A 86 11.73 4.96 -27.30
N ARG A 87 11.28 5.41 -28.46
CA ARG A 87 12.17 5.91 -29.53
C ARG A 87 12.79 7.27 -29.19
N LYS A 88 12.10 8.10 -28.38
CA LYS A 88 12.53 9.46 -27.99
C LYS A 88 13.44 9.48 -26.74
N ARG A 89 13.88 8.37 -26.21
CA ARG A 89 14.64 8.25 -24.93
C ARG A 89 15.99 8.96 -24.85
N GLY A 90 16.40 9.69 -25.83
CA GLY A 90 17.69 10.37 -25.89
C GLY A 90 17.79 11.64 -25.02
N GLY A 91 17.48 11.55 -23.72
CA GLY A 91 17.69 12.64 -22.76
C GLY A 91 16.48 12.91 -21.87
N ARG A 92 16.26 12.08 -20.85
CA ARG A 92 15.28 12.39 -19.79
C ARG A 92 15.75 13.62 -19.03
N ALA A 93 14.87 14.62 -18.86
CA ALA A 93 15.09 15.77 -17.99
C ALA A 93 14.52 15.49 -16.59
N CYS A 94 14.97 16.28 -15.58
CA CYS A 94 14.29 16.31 -14.29
C CYS A 94 12.82 16.64 -14.47
N LYS A 95 11.99 16.12 -13.58
CA LYS A 95 10.57 16.49 -13.54
C LYS A 95 10.43 17.98 -13.22
N ILE A 96 9.48 18.64 -13.87
CA ILE A 96 9.16 20.05 -13.64
C ILE A 96 8.71 20.22 -12.17
N TYR A 97 9.25 21.23 -11.52
CA TYR A 97 9.08 21.47 -10.09
C TYR A 97 8.51 22.89 -9.85
N PRO A 98 7.76 23.15 -8.77
CA PRO A 98 7.29 24.50 -8.43
C PRO A 98 8.39 25.53 -8.46
N GLY A 99 8.16 26.66 -9.15
CA GLY A 99 9.15 27.72 -9.35
C GLY A 99 9.96 27.60 -10.65
N ASP A 100 9.86 26.51 -11.39
CA ASP A 100 10.47 26.40 -12.72
C ASP A 100 9.74 27.28 -13.75
N THR A 101 10.48 27.71 -14.77
CA THR A 101 9.92 28.50 -15.88
C THR A 101 8.76 27.77 -16.61
N PHE A 102 8.81 26.44 -16.66
CA PHE A 102 7.81 25.61 -17.30
C PHE A 102 6.76 25.04 -16.33
N TRP A 103 6.80 25.45 -15.05
CA TRP A 103 5.70 25.12 -14.13
C TRP A 103 4.39 25.70 -14.66
N PRO A 104 3.29 24.94 -14.69
CA PRO A 104 2.02 25.43 -15.24
C PRO A 104 1.58 26.71 -14.53
N SER A 105 1.15 27.70 -15.35
CA SER A 105 0.62 28.95 -14.82
C SER A 105 -0.73 28.75 -14.11
N ASP A 106 -1.13 29.70 -13.29
CA ASP A 106 -2.44 29.65 -12.61
C ASP A 106 -3.60 29.52 -13.59
N SER A 107 -3.48 30.01 -14.82
CA SER A 107 -4.50 29.85 -15.87
C SER A 107 -4.59 28.41 -16.36
N ILE A 108 -3.47 27.70 -16.48
CA ILE A 108 -3.41 26.30 -16.86
C ILE A 108 -3.98 25.41 -15.73
N TRP A 109 -3.62 25.69 -14.47
CA TRP A 109 -4.20 24.98 -13.32
C TRP A 109 -5.71 25.20 -13.21
N ARG A 110 -6.21 26.39 -13.47
CA ARG A 110 -7.65 26.67 -13.50
C ARG A 110 -8.37 25.95 -14.66
N LEU A 111 -7.77 25.93 -15.85
CA LEU A 111 -8.31 25.14 -16.97
C LEU A 111 -8.38 23.65 -16.59
N PHE A 112 -7.33 23.12 -16.01
CA PHE A 112 -7.29 21.74 -15.55
C PHE A 112 -8.38 21.45 -14.53
N ASP A 113 -8.57 22.32 -13.53
CA ASP A 113 -9.62 22.17 -12.51
C ASP A 113 -11.03 22.21 -13.11
N ILE A 114 -11.27 23.10 -14.11
CA ILE A 114 -12.54 23.12 -14.85
C ILE A 114 -12.79 21.79 -15.55
N LEU A 115 -11.78 21.23 -16.21
CA LEU A 115 -11.89 19.93 -16.91
C LEU A 115 -12.11 18.77 -15.94
N LEU A 116 -11.57 18.86 -14.73
CA LEU A 116 -11.80 17.91 -13.65
C LEU A 116 -13.16 18.08 -12.94
N GLY A 117 -13.95 19.11 -13.30
CA GLY A 117 -15.23 19.42 -12.64
C GLY A 117 -15.06 19.91 -11.21
N GLY A 118 -13.94 20.58 -10.89
CA GLY A 118 -13.64 21.10 -9.53
C GLY A 118 -13.04 20.08 -8.58
N ALA A 119 -12.42 19.01 -9.09
CA ALA A 119 -11.83 17.97 -8.26
C ALA A 119 -10.37 18.24 -7.87
N LEU A 120 -9.77 19.35 -8.33
CA LEU A 120 -8.40 19.75 -8.03
C LEU A 120 -8.31 20.46 -6.67
N ILE A 121 -7.48 19.94 -5.79
CA ILE A 121 -7.20 20.51 -4.47
C ILE A 121 -5.78 21.08 -4.51
N LYS A 122 -5.61 22.36 -4.18
CA LYS A 122 -4.28 22.94 -3.96
C LYS A 122 -3.71 22.40 -2.66
N GLY A 123 -2.43 22.02 -2.67
CA GLY A 123 -1.76 21.46 -1.50
C GLY A 123 -1.69 22.46 -0.35
N VAL A 124 -2.30 22.08 0.78
CA VAL A 124 -2.20 22.77 2.07
C VAL A 124 -1.88 21.71 3.11
N PRO A 125 -0.78 21.82 3.85
CA PRO A 125 -0.45 20.83 4.88
C PRO A 125 -1.59 20.63 5.88
N PRO A 126 -1.92 19.40 6.29
CA PRO A 126 -3.03 19.15 7.23
C PRO A 126 -2.91 19.93 8.54
N ALA A 127 -1.70 20.16 9.04
CA ALA A 127 -1.48 20.95 10.26
C ALA A 127 -1.23 22.47 10.01
N ALA A 128 -1.39 22.98 8.79
CA ALA A 128 -1.26 24.43 8.50
C ALA A 128 -2.13 25.33 9.40
N PRO A 129 -3.36 24.94 9.80
CA PRO A 129 -4.16 25.71 10.75
C PRO A 129 -3.50 25.97 12.11
N CYS A 130 -2.44 25.23 12.45
CA CYS A 130 -1.69 25.44 13.70
C CYS A 130 -0.62 26.54 13.61
N TYR A 131 -0.37 27.10 12.42
CA TYR A 131 0.76 27.99 12.19
C TYR A 131 0.31 29.36 11.68
N GLN A 132 0.74 30.43 12.38
CA GLN A 132 0.32 31.82 12.09
C GLN A 132 0.75 32.33 10.72
N ASP A 133 1.79 31.74 10.13
CA ASP A 133 2.31 32.11 8.81
C ASP A 133 1.46 31.56 7.65
N TRP A 134 0.47 30.71 7.94
CA TRP A 134 -0.44 30.17 6.94
C TRP A 134 -1.79 30.91 6.93
N PRO A 135 -2.37 31.17 5.73
CA PRO A 135 -3.69 31.79 5.61
C PRO A 135 -4.81 31.01 6.31
N GLU A 136 -4.62 29.69 6.48
CA GLU A 136 -5.54 28.77 7.13
C GLU A 136 -5.47 28.77 8.67
N PHE A 137 -4.65 29.64 9.29
CA PHE A 137 -4.47 29.68 10.74
C PHE A 137 -5.80 29.78 11.49
N ASP A 138 -6.03 28.81 12.37
CA ASP A 138 -7.25 28.69 13.19
C ASP A 138 -6.95 27.81 14.41
N GLN A 139 -7.01 28.41 15.60
CA GLN A 139 -6.66 27.73 16.85
C GLN A 139 -7.62 26.61 17.22
N ASP A 140 -8.92 26.78 16.96
CA ASP A 140 -9.92 25.76 17.29
C ASP A 140 -9.78 24.56 16.34
N LYS A 141 -9.56 24.82 15.07
CA LYS A 141 -9.25 23.81 14.08
C LYS A 141 -7.93 23.09 14.38
N CYS A 142 -6.90 23.82 14.81
CA CYS A 142 -5.64 23.22 15.26
C CYS A 142 -5.83 22.27 16.44
N ALA A 143 -6.60 22.66 17.45
CA ALA A 143 -6.89 21.79 18.59
C ALA A 143 -7.61 20.49 18.16
N SER A 144 -8.59 20.60 17.27
CA SER A 144 -9.29 19.45 16.70
C SER A 144 -8.36 18.53 15.88
N ILE A 145 -7.51 19.12 15.05
CA ILE A 145 -6.51 18.39 14.26
C ILE A 145 -5.55 17.64 15.18
N THR A 146 -4.99 18.32 16.18
CA THR A 146 -4.05 17.74 17.13
C THR A 146 -4.64 16.53 17.86
N ALA A 147 -5.91 16.62 18.28
CA ALA A 147 -6.62 15.54 18.97
C ALA A 147 -6.85 14.29 18.09
N GLN A 148 -6.96 14.46 16.78
CA GLN A 148 -7.22 13.38 15.83
C GLN A 148 -5.99 12.91 15.06
N TRP A 149 -4.88 13.63 15.14
CA TRP A 149 -3.69 13.46 14.30
C TRP A 149 -3.18 12.02 14.21
N MET A 150 -3.16 11.34 15.36
CA MET A 150 -2.63 9.98 15.45
C MET A 150 -3.66 8.89 15.13
N THR A 151 -4.77 9.23 14.49
CA THR A 151 -5.79 8.25 14.08
C THR A 151 -5.69 7.95 12.58
N PRO A 152 -5.80 6.67 12.17
CA PRO A 152 -5.82 6.30 10.75
C PRO A 152 -6.95 6.97 9.98
N GLN A 153 -8.10 7.19 10.62
CA GLN A 153 -9.27 7.86 10.02
C GLN A 153 -8.96 9.30 9.61
N TYR A 154 -8.22 10.04 10.43
CA TYR A 154 -7.82 11.40 10.11
C TYR A 154 -6.83 11.39 8.92
N GLN A 155 -5.73 10.65 9.02
CA GLN A 155 -4.68 10.64 7.99
C GLN A 155 -5.20 10.18 6.62
N MET A 156 -6.06 9.16 6.57
CA MET A 156 -6.61 8.71 5.30
C MET A 156 -7.63 9.68 4.68
N SER A 157 -8.32 10.50 5.49
CA SER A 157 -9.34 11.44 5.04
C SER A 157 -8.77 12.78 4.56
N GLU A 158 -7.52 13.07 4.92
CA GLU A 158 -6.81 14.28 4.47
C GLU A 158 -6.15 14.03 3.10
N PRO A 159 -6.30 14.96 2.13
CA PRO A 159 -5.70 14.79 0.80
C PRO A 159 -4.19 14.55 0.82
N LEU A 160 -3.47 15.21 1.73
CA LEU A 160 -2.03 15.14 1.90
C LEU A 160 -1.61 14.24 3.08
N GLY A 161 -2.52 13.79 3.92
CA GLY A 161 -2.21 12.98 5.09
C GLY A 161 -1.63 11.61 4.74
N ILE A 162 -0.61 11.17 5.46
CA ILE A 162 0.00 9.83 5.38
C ILE A 162 0.32 9.32 6.79
N ASP A 163 0.43 8.02 6.94
CA ASP A 163 0.65 7.39 8.25
C ASP A 163 2.06 7.65 8.81
N TYR A 164 3.05 7.94 7.94
CA TYR A 164 4.44 8.16 8.32
C TYR A 164 5.00 9.51 7.84
N PRO A 165 4.75 10.61 8.57
CA PRO A 165 5.15 11.97 8.16
C PRO A 165 6.66 12.18 7.98
N ILE A 166 7.49 11.24 8.43
CA ILE A 166 8.93 11.27 8.17
C ILE A 166 9.24 11.36 6.67
N PHE A 167 8.42 10.71 5.82
CA PHE A 167 8.59 10.73 4.37
C PHE A 167 8.28 12.09 3.74
N GLU A 168 7.57 12.96 4.44
CA GLU A 168 7.32 14.35 4.04
C GLU A 168 8.40 15.31 4.55
N GLY A 169 9.39 14.79 5.29
CA GLY A 169 10.47 15.56 5.89
C GLY A 169 10.10 16.21 7.22
N VAL A 170 9.07 15.72 7.92
CA VAL A 170 8.54 16.30 9.17
C VAL A 170 8.23 17.80 8.99
N SER A 171 7.71 18.15 7.81
CA SER A 171 7.66 19.53 7.32
C SER A 171 6.52 20.35 7.91
N CYS A 172 5.44 19.72 8.40
CA CYS A 172 4.32 20.40 9.04
C CYS A 172 3.48 19.41 9.88
N LEU A 173 3.74 19.35 11.18
CA LEU A 173 2.95 18.59 12.15
C LEU A 173 2.34 19.53 13.17
N PRO A 174 1.32 19.10 13.97
CA PRO A 174 0.87 19.86 15.12
C PRO A 174 2.05 20.20 16.05
N PRO A 175 2.15 21.45 16.57
CA PRO A 175 3.31 21.90 17.34
C PRO A 175 3.65 21.07 18.57
N THR A 176 2.67 20.38 19.15
CA THR A 176 2.86 19.50 20.32
C THR A 176 3.38 18.10 19.94
N LEU A 177 3.40 17.77 18.66
CA LEU A 177 3.82 16.46 18.12
C LEU A 177 5.10 16.55 17.28
N THR A 178 5.75 17.70 17.26
CA THR A 178 6.99 17.94 16.51
C THR A 178 8.03 18.64 17.38
N ARG A 179 9.25 18.79 16.88
CA ARG A 179 10.32 19.47 17.61
C ARG A 179 10.01 20.96 17.82
N THR A 180 10.56 21.49 18.89
CA THR A 180 10.38 22.89 19.29
C THR A 180 10.84 23.84 18.18
N GLY A 181 9.99 24.82 17.84
CA GLY A 181 10.32 25.83 16.81
C GLY A 181 10.27 25.33 15.37
N ALA A 182 9.65 24.16 15.12
CA ALA A 182 9.43 23.66 13.76
C ALA A 182 8.54 24.62 12.96
N ASN A 183 8.87 24.81 11.69
CA ASN A 183 8.06 25.57 10.74
C ASN A 183 7.09 24.64 10.01
N CYS A 184 6.08 25.21 9.36
CA CYS A 184 5.16 24.46 8.49
C CYS A 184 5.42 24.81 7.02
N THR A 185 5.76 23.80 6.24
CA THR A 185 5.96 23.89 4.78
C THR A 185 5.35 22.66 4.10
N LEU A 186 5.18 22.69 2.79
CA LEU A 186 4.75 21.51 2.03
C LEU A 186 5.79 20.37 2.08
N GLY A 187 7.09 20.70 2.12
CA GLY A 187 8.13 19.67 2.14
C GLY A 187 7.95 18.60 1.07
N GLY A 188 7.89 17.34 1.50
CA GLY A 188 7.63 16.18 0.63
C GLY A 188 6.17 15.97 0.24
N MET A 189 5.26 16.88 0.54
CA MET A 189 3.83 16.77 0.17
C MET A 189 3.57 17.23 -1.27
N PRO A 190 2.51 16.73 -1.94
CA PRO A 190 2.09 17.18 -3.26
C PRO A 190 1.68 18.65 -3.31
N SER A 191 2.02 19.35 -4.42
CA SER A 191 1.54 20.72 -4.67
C SER A 191 0.07 20.79 -5.03
N TYR A 192 -0.45 19.73 -5.67
CA TYR A 192 -1.86 19.58 -6.04
C TYR A 192 -2.30 18.12 -5.89
N VAL A 193 -3.59 17.94 -5.57
CA VAL A 193 -4.22 16.62 -5.44
C VAL A 193 -5.51 16.60 -6.25
N VAL A 194 -5.71 15.59 -7.07
CA VAL A 194 -6.98 15.30 -7.73
C VAL A 194 -7.73 14.27 -6.90
N LYS A 195 -8.83 14.69 -6.25
CA LYS A 195 -9.77 13.78 -5.57
C LYS A 195 -10.59 13.05 -6.63
N ALA A 196 -10.07 11.93 -7.11
CA ALA A 196 -10.67 11.21 -8.21
C ALA A 196 -11.99 10.54 -7.79
N THR A 197 -13.06 10.87 -8.50
CA THR A 197 -14.40 10.28 -8.33
C THR A 197 -14.87 9.54 -9.57
N ASN A 198 -14.10 9.60 -10.67
CA ASN A 198 -14.34 8.85 -11.90
C ASN A 198 -13.05 8.66 -12.71
N VAL A 199 -13.11 7.77 -13.70
CA VAL A 199 -11.98 7.40 -14.55
C VAL A 199 -11.50 8.57 -15.42
N ALA A 200 -12.39 9.40 -15.96
CA ALA A 200 -12.00 10.53 -16.81
C ALA A 200 -11.07 11.50 -16.06
N GLN A 201 -11.33 11.76 -14.77
CA GLN A 201 -10.45 12.60 -13.94
C GLN A 201 -9.05 12.00 -13.80
N ILE A 202 -8.95 10.69 -13.64
CA ILE A 202 -7.66 9.98 -13.54
C ILE A 202 -6.91 10.07 -14.88
N GLN A 203 -7.60 9.82 -16.00
CA GLN A 203 -7.03 9.89 -17.35
C GLN A 203 -6.51 11.31 -17.66
N LEU A 204 -7.32 12.33 -17.38
CA LEU A 204 -6.92 13.74 -17.53
C LEU A 204 -5.66 14.05 -16.70
N THR A 205 -5.60 13.56 -15.46
CA THR A 205 -4.47 13.80 -14.56
C THR A 205 -3.20 13.12 -15.04
N VAL A 206 -3.29 11.87 -15.48
CA VAL A 206 -2.18 11.10 -16.05
C VAL A 206 -1.64 11.79 -17.30
N ASN A 207 -2.53 12.16 -18.25
CA ASN A 207 -2.14 12.83 -19.49
C ASN A 207 -1.49 14.19 -19.21
N PHE A 208 -2.10 15.01 -18.35
CA PHE A 208 -1.58 16.32 -17.96
C PHE A 208 -0.19 16.21 -17.32
N ALA A 209 -0.01 15.31 -16.36
CA ALA A 209 1.29 15.12 -15.70
C ALA A 209 2.35 14.60 -16.70
N ARG A 210 2.01 13.65 -17.57
CA ARG A 210 2.93 13.10 -18.56
C ARG A 210 3.36 14.16 -19.56
N ASN A 211 2.39 14.88 -20.17
CA ASN A 211 2.64 15.81 -21.27
C ASN A 211 3.39 17.07 -20.80
N LEU A 212 3.23 17.44 -19.54
CA LEU A 212 4.00 18.52 -18.90
C LEU A 212 5.24 18.05 -18.15
N ASN A 213 5.58 16.77 -18.20
CA ASN A 213 6.71 16.19 -17.44
C ASN A 213 6.66 16.50 -15.94
N LEU A 214 5.48 16.56 -15.32
CA LEU A 214 5.33 16.74 -13.88
C LEU A 214 5.64 15.42 -13.14
N ARG A 215 6.05 15.52 -11.88
CA ARG A 215 6.09 14.38 -10.98
C ARG A 215 4.65 13.99 -10.62
N LEU A 216 4.31 12.71 -10.77
CA LEU A 216 3.00 12.15 -10.42
C LEU A 216 3.16 11.12 -9.32
N ASN A 217 2.29 11.18 -8.30
CA ASN A 217 2.15 10.09 -7.34
C ASN A 217 0.69 9.66 -7.21
N VAL A 218 0.47 8.50 -6.61
CA VAL A 218 -0.86 7.96 -6.35
C VAL A 218 -1.01 7.70 -4.86
N LYS A 219 -2.03 8.31 -4.25
CA LYS A 219 -2.42 8.02 -2.88
C LYS A 219 -3.75 7.26 -2.88
N ASN A 220 -3.81 6.14 -2.15
CA ASN A 220 -5.07 5.47 -1.82
C ASN A 220 -5.54 5.92 -0.43
N LYS A 221 -5.00 5.32 0.64
CA LYS A 221 -5.28 5.68 2.03
C LYS A 221 -4.08 6.30 2.77
N GLY A 222 -2.86 6.11 2.27
CA GLY A 222 -1.65 6.68 2.86
C GLY A 222 -0.92 5.77 3.85
N HIS A 223 -1.26 4.49 3.89
CA HIS A 223 -0.74 3.50 4.84
C HIS A 223 0.66 2.95 4.53
N ASP A 224 1.29 3.35 3.43
CA ASP A 224 2.56 2.74 3.03
C ASP A 224 3.76 3.12 3.92
N PHE A 225 4.69 2.18 4.07
CA PHE A 225 5.91 2.31 4.89
C PHE A 225 7.12 2.77 4.08
N ASN A 226 6.98 3.07 2.76
CA ASN A 226 8.09 3.34 1.85
C ASN A 226 7.89 4.58 0.99
N ALA A 227 7.22 5.62 1.54
CA ALA A 227 7.06 6.91 0.88
C ALA A 227 6.38 6.87 -0.51
N LYS A 228 5.51 5.88 -0.75
CA LYS A 228 4.86 5.71 -2.06
C LYS A 228 3.62 6.60 -2.25
N SER A 229 3.04 7.11 -1.16
CA SER A 229 1.80 7.90 -1.14
C SER A 229 2.02 9.40 -1.15
N THR A 230 3.26 9.87 -1.11
CA THR A 230 3.62 11.30 -1.08
C THR A 230 4.79 11.62 -1.99
N SER A 231 4.90 12.88 -2.44
CA SER A 231 6.07 13.35 -3.20
C SER A 231 6.10 14.86 -3.33
N GLY A 232 7.24 15.48 -3.01
CA GLY A 232 7.42 16.93 -3.07
C GLY A 232 7.27 17.52 -4.47
N GLY A 233 6.55 18.62 -4.55
CA GLY A 233 6.35 19.35 -5.82
C GLY A 233 5.52 18.61 -6.87
N SER A 234 4.78 17.57 -6.50
CA SER A 234 4.06 16.70 -7.42
C SER A 234 2.59 17.10 -7.61
N LEU A 235 1.98 16.45 -8.60
CA LEU A 235 0.53 16.25 -8.73
C LEU A 235 0.20 14.86 -8.20
N SER A 236 -0.83 14.73 -7.36
CA SER A 236 -1.26 13.45 -6.77
C SER A 236 -2.63 13.03 -7.26
N VAL A 237 -2.80 11.74 -7.58
CA VAL A 237 -4.13 11.14 -7.77
C VAL A 237 -4.56 10.47 -6.48
N TRP A 238 -5.66 10.92 -5.90
CA TRP A 238 -6.21 10.37 -4.67
C TRP A 238 -7.44 9.50 -4.96
N THR A 239 -7.26 8.17 -4.88
CA THR A 239 -8.28 7.18 -5.25
C THR A 239 -9.24 6.82 -4.11
N HIS A 240 -9.12 7.47 -2.95
CA HIS A 240 -9.92 7.25 -1.74
C HIS A 240 -11.42 7.16 -1.98
N ALA A 241 -11.96 7.97 -2.92
CA ALA A 241 -13.42 8.07 -3.16
C ALA A 241 -14.00 6.91 -3.98
N LEU A 242 -13.19 6.03 -4.58
CA LEU A 242 -13.66 4.89 -5.37
C LEU A 242 -14.04 3.72 -4.44
N GLN A 243 -15.22 3.80 -3.78
CA GLN A 243 -15.59 2.93 -2.64
C GLN A 243 -16.77 2.00 -2.91
N ASN A 244 -17.14 1.76 -4.17
CA ASN A 244 -18.22 0.85 -4.49
C ASN A 244 -17.87 -0.61 -4.17
N ILE A 245 -18.83 -1.36 -3.65
CA ILE A 245 -18.74 -2.80 -3.41
C ILE A 245 -19.95 -3.45 -4.09
N GLN A 246 -19.71 -4.49 -4.88
CA GLN A 246 -20.74 -5.26 -5.54
C GLN A 246 -20.50 -6.75 -5.34
N TYR A 247 -21.46 -7.46 -4.78
CA TYR A 247 -21.46 -8.91 -4.76
C TYR A 247 -21.88 -9.47 -6.12
N LEU A 248 -21.04 -10.30 -6.72
CA LEU A 248 -21.25 -10.85 -8.06
C LEU A 248 -22.03 -12.18 -8.07
N GLY A 249 -22.41 -12.66 -6.88
CA GLY A 249 -23.16 -13.91 -6.71
C GLY A 249 -22.29 -15.08 -6.22
N SER A 250 -22.96 -16.11 -5.70
CA SER A 250 -22.32 -17.33 -5.17
C SER A 250 -21.77 -18.25 -6.25
N THR A 251 -22.18 -18.04 -7.50
CA THR A 251 -21.81 -18.88 -8.66
C THR A 251 -21.21 -18.01 -9.78
N TYR A 252 -20.59 -16.89 -9.42
CA TYR A 252 -19.88 -16.06 -10.38
C TYR A 252 -18.85 -16.90 -11.13
N SER A 253 -18.80 -16.72 -12.45
CA SER A 253 -17.89 -17.44 -13.33
C SER A 253 -16.94 -16.46 -14.02
N HIS A 254 -15.64 -16.69 -13.85
CA HIS A 254 -14.59 -15.94 -14.54
C HIS A 254 -13.86 -16.87 -15.51
N ALA A 255 -14.27 -16.85 -16.77
CA ALA A 255 -13.76 -17.75 -17.80
C ALA A 255 -12.23 -17.71 -17.96
N PRO A 256 -11.54 -16.53 -17.96
CA PRO A 256 -10.09 -16.47 -18.08
C PRO A 256 -9.34 -17.30 -17.04
N SER A 257 -9.80 -17.34 -15.79
CA SER A 257 -9.17 -18.11 -14.71
C SER A 257 -9.79 -19.48 -14.47
N GLY A 258 -10.91 -19.79 -15.11
CA GLY A 258 -11.71 -20.98 -14.83
C GLY A 258 -12.39 -20.96 -13.45
N TYR A 259 -12.41 -19.81 -12.77
CA TYR A 259 -13.02 -19.69 -11.44
C TYR A 259 -14.54 -19.76 -11.50
N GLN A 260 -15.11 -20.53 -10.59
CA GLN A 260 -16.54 -20.53 -10.28
C GLN A 260 -16.71 -20.48 -8.76
N GLY A 261 -17.44 -19.48 -8.26
CA GLY A 261 -17.65 -19.31 -6.82
C GLY A 261 -18.05 -17.88 -6.44
N PRO A 262 -18.17 -17.60 -5.14
CA PRO A 262 -18.53 -16.27 -4.67
C PRO A 262 -17.42 -15.26 -4.95
N ALA A 263 -17.80 -14.07 -5.45
CA ALA A 263 -16.85 -13.01 -5.78
C ALA A 263 -17.44 -11.62 -5.49
N PHE A 264 -16.55 -10.66 -5.26
CA PHE A 264 -16.88 -9.26 -5.11
C PHE A 264 -16.12 -8.43 -6.14
N LYS A 265 -16.79 -7.46 -6.78
CA LYS A 265 -16.14 -6.33 -7.44
C LYS A 265 -16.06 -5.18 -6.45
N ILE A 266 -14.88 -4.60 -6.30
CA ILE A 266 -14.63 -3.51 -5.36
C ILE A 266 -13.87 -2.37 -6.04
N GLY A 267 -14.23 -1.13 -5.70
CA GLY A 267 -13.44 0.04 -6.04
C GLY A 267 -12.12 0.06 -5.26
N SER A 268 -11.07 0.64 -5.85
CA SER A 268 -9.73 0.63 -5.24
C SER A 268 -9.66 1.33 -3.88
N GLY A 269 -10.57 2.26 -3.60
CA GLY A 269 -10.66 2.99 -2.34
C GLY A 269 -11.42 2.24 -1.22
N VAL A 270 -11.89 1.02 -1.43
CA VAL A 270 -12.59 0.22 -0.41
C VAL A 270 -11.63 -0.19 0.70
N GLN A 271 -12.03 0.09 1.94
CA GLN A 271 -11.28 -0.27 3.15
C GLN A 271 -11.49 -1.73 3.54
N ALA A 272 -10.50 -2.32 4.22
CA ALA A 272 -10.54 -3.70 4.67
C ALA A 272 -11.81 -4.00 5.50
N LEU A 273 -12.09 -3.20 6.53
CA LEU A 273 -13.26 -3.43 7.39
C LEU A 273 -14.58 -3.38 6.62
N LYS A 274 -14.75 -2.39 5.73
CA LYS A 274 -15.98 -2.26 4.92
C LYS A 274 -16.22 -3.47 4.03
N LEU A 275 -15.14 -4.02 3.46
CA LEU A 275 -15.23 -5.22 2.63
C LEU A 275 -15.55 -6.46 3.47
N TYR A 276 -14.94 -6.57 4.64
CA TYR A 276 -15.23 -7.67 5.57
C TYR A 276 -16.69 -7.67 6.00
N GLU A 277 -17.22 -6.50 6.39
CA GLU A 277 -18.64 -6.33 6.78
C GLU A 277 -19.57 -6.73 5.63
N ALA A 278 -19.33 -6.24 4.41
CA ALA A 278 -20.13 -6.57 3.24
C ALA A 278 -20.10 -8.08 2.88
N ALA A 279 -18.96 -8.74 3.09
CA ALA A 279 -18.85 -10.18 2.87
C ALA A 279 -19.54 -10.97 3.99
N ASP A 280 -19.36 -10.56 5.24
CA ASP A 280 -19.90 -11.22 6.43
C ASP A 280 -21.44 -11.23 6.45
N GLU A 281 -22.09 -10.14 6.05
CA GLU A 281 -23.54 -10.02 5.90
C GLU A 281 -24.13 -11.06 4.93
N LEU A 282 -23.34 -11.50 3.96
CA LEU A 282 -23.73 -12.49 2.96
C LEU A 282 -23.26 -13.92 3.29
N GLY A 283 -22.63 -14.12 4.45
CA GLY A 283 -22.12 -15.41 4.88
C GLY A 283 -20.79 -15.81 4.23
N TYR A 284 -19.96 -14.81 3.86
CA TYR A 284 -18.65 -15.01 3.28
C TYR A 284 -17.56 -14.27 4.06
N HIS A 285 -16.31 -14.57 3.74
CA HIS A 285 -15.15 -13.78 4.08
C HIS A 285 -14.22 -13.64 2.87
N VAL A 286 -13.31 -12.66 2.94
CA VAL A 286 -12.32 -12.35 1.92
C VAL A 286 -10.93 -12.26 2.54
N VAL A 287 -9.89 -12.51 1.74
CA VAL A 287 -8.50 -12.35 2.18
C VAL A 287 -8.15 -10.87 2.22
N GLY A 288 -7.83 -10.36 3.40
CA GLY A 288 -7.46 -8.96 3.64
C GLY A 288 -6.60 -8.83 4.90
N GLY A 289 -6.02 -7.65 5.12
CA GLY A 289 -5.12 -7.34 6.25
C GLY A 289 -5.87 -7.07 7.56
N ILE A 290 -5.11 -6.91 8.64
CA ILE A 290 -5.65 -6.62 9.99
C ILE A 290 -5.97 -5.14 10.19
N ALA A 291 -5.26 -4.24 9.53
CA ALA A 291 -5.51 -2.80 9.61
C ALA A 291 -6.81 -2.43 8.89
N ARG A 292 -7.76 -1.90 9.64
CA ARG A 292 -9.16 -1.71 9.21
C ARG A 292 -9.33 -0.69 8.09
N THR A 293 -8.46 0.31 8.06
CA THR A 293 -8.54 1.47 7.16
C THR A 293 -7.70 1.32 5.89
N VAL A 294 -6.88 0.29 5.78
CA VAL A 294 -6.11 -0.03 4.57
C VAL A 294 -7.03 -0.23 3.37
N GLY A 295 -6.71 0.40 2.24
CA GLY A 295 -7.41 0.20 0.97
C GLY A 295 -7.01 -1.10 0.30
N ILE A 296 -7.94 -2.04 0.19
CA ILE A 296 -7.69 -3.39 -0.34
C ILE A 296 -7.17 -3.33 -1.78
N GLY A 297 -7.83 -2.55 -2.65
CA GLY A 297 -7.46 -2.41 -4.07
C GLY A 297 -6.31 -1.45 -4.34
N GLY A 298 -5.64 -0.94 -3.29
CA GLY A 298 -4.49 -0.05 -3.40
C GLY A 298 -3.16 -0.80 -3.29
N GLY A 299 -2.21 -0.19 -2.58
CA GLY A 299 -0.86 -0.72 -2.35
C GLY A 299 -0.83 -2.09 -1.68
N TYR A 300 -1.86 -2.44 -0.91
CA TYR A 300 -1.96 -3.71 -0.21
C TYR A 300 -1.90 -4.91 -1.17
N ILE A 301 -2.82 -5.01 -2.13
CA ILE A 301 -2.81 -6.07 -3.16
C ILE A 301 -1.62 -5.90 -4.10
N ALA A 302 -1.31 -4.66 -4.49
CA ALA A 302 -0.20 -4.39 -5.39
C ALA A 302 1.17 -4.86 -4.83
N GLY A 303 1.33 -4.91 -3.51
CA GLY A 303 2.54 -5.43 -2.85
C GLY A 303 2.45 -6.90 -2.41
N GLY A 304 1.34 -7.58 -2.69
CA GLY A 304 1.11 -8.97 -2.32
C GLY A 304 0.00 -9.14 -1.29
N GLY A 305 0.07 -8.46 -0.15
CA GLY A 305 -0.96 -8.45 0.90
C GLY A 305 -1.05 -9.73 1.72
N HIS A 306 -0.44 -9.76 2.91
CA HIS A 306 -0.63 -10.87 3.85
C HIS A 306 -1.91 -10.70 4.69
N SER A 307 -2.42 -11.80 5.22
CA SER A 307 -3.70 -11.88 5.92
C SER A 307 -3.67 -12.94 7.01
N PRO A 308 -4.48 -12.84 8.07
CA PRO A 308 -4.74 -13.97 8.96
C PRO A 308 -5.26 -15.21 8.24
N LEU A 309 -5.79 -15.06 7.03
CA LEU A 309 -6.28 -16.14 6.19
C LEU A 309 -5.22 -16.68 5.20
N SER A 310 -4.02 -16.10 5.14
CA SER A 310 -3.02 -16.49 4.14
C SER A 310 -2.53 -17.93 4.29
N SER A 311 -2.49 -18.46 5.52
CA SER A 311 -2.11 -19.85 5.75
C SER A 311 -3.13 -20.85 5.18
N MET A 312 -4.37 -20.40 4.89
CA MET A 312 -5.42 -21.22 4.24
C MET A 312 -5.55 -20.93 2.74
N TYR A 313 -5.51 -19.66 2.34
CA TYR A 313 -5.92 -19.24 0.99
C TYR A 313 -4.82 -18.57 0.15
N GLY A 314 -3.64 -18.31 0.73
CA GLY A 314 -2.56 -17.58 0.07
C GLY A 314 -2.65 -16.07 0.29
N MET A 315 -1.90 -15.32 -0.51
CA MET A 315 -1.82 -13.86 -0.41
C MET A 315 -3.08 -13.19 -1.02
N ALA A 316 -3.33 -11.94 -0.67
CA ALA A 316 -4.45 -11.17 -1.24
C ALA A 316 -4.33 -11.01 -2.76
N ALA A 317 -3.13 -10.82 -3.28
CA ALA A 317 -2.84 -10.77 -4.70
C ALA A 317 -3.21 -12.06 -5.45
N ASP A 318 -3.21 -13.21 -4.77
CA ASP A 318 -3.62 -14.50 -5.33
C ASP A 318 -5.14 -14.57 -5.56
N GLN A 319 -5.92 -13.75 -4.86
CA GLN A 319 -7.38 -13.76 -4.90
C GLN A 319 -7.97 -12.97 -6.07
N VAL A 320 -7.16 -12.19 -6.74
CA VAL A 320 -7.62 -11.28 -7.80
C VAL A 320 -7.92 -12.04 -9.09
N LEU A 321 -9.08 -11.77 -9.67
CA LEU A 321 -9.55 -12.36 -10.93
C LEU A 321 -9.37 -11.41 -12.11
N SER A 322 -9.67 -10.12 -11.92
CA SER A 322 -9.49 -9.05 -12.93
C SER A 322 -9.31 -7.69 -12.26
N MET A 323 -8.79 -6.73 -12.99
CA MET A 323 -8.65 -5.33 -12.56
C MET A 323 -9.01 -4.36 -13.69
N GLU A 324 -9.54 -3.19 -13.31
CA GLU A 324 -9.71 -2.04 -14.17
C GLU A 324 -8.61 -1.00 -13.87
N VAL A 325 -7.93 -0.51 -14.89
CA VAL A 325 -6.66 0.22 -14.71
C VAL A 325 -6.55 1.39 -15.69
N VAL A 326 -6.15 2.56 -15.23
CA VAL A 326 -5.65 3.66 -16.08
C VAL A 326 -4.14 3.53 -16.20
N LEU A 327 -3.66 3.36 -17.43
CA LEU A 327 -2.25 3.19 -17.78
C LEU A 327 -1.49 4.52 -17.79
N PRO A 328 -0.14 4.52 -17.74
CA PRO A 328 0.67 5.72 -17.88
C PRO A 328 0.48 6.50 -19.20
N ASN A 329 0.01 5.84 -20.26
CA ASN A 329 -0.38 6.50 -21.53
C ASN A 329 -1.77 7.15 -21.48
N GLY A 330 -2.47 7.10 -20.34
CA GLY A 330 -3.80 7.65 -20.12
C GLY A 330 -4.96 6.74 -20.51
N ARG A 331 -4.71 5.58 -21.12
CA ARG A 331 -5.76 4.66 -21.56
C ARG A 331 -6.32 3.86 -20.39
N PHE A 332 -7.63 3.63 -20.41
CA PHE A 332 -8.33 2.78 -19.44
C PHE A 332 -8.53 1.40 -20.02
N VAL A 333 -8.13 0.37 -19.29
CA VAL A 333 -8.13 -1.03 -19.75
C VAL A 333 -8.60 -1.99 -18.66
N SER A 334 -9.23 -3.09 -19.09
CA SER A 334 -9.50 -4.24 -18.24
C SER A 334 -8.39 -5.26 -18.40
N VAL A 335 -7.86 -5.77 -17.29
CA VAL A 335 -6.73 -6.71 -17.28
C VAL A 335 -7.08 -7.98 -16.52
N ASP A 336 -6.72 -9.11 -17.11
CA ASP A 336 -6.85 -10.45 -16.53
C ASP A 336 -5.82 -11.42 -17.13
N GLN A 337 -5.98 -12.72 -16.93
CA GLN A 337 -5.06 -13.74 -17.47
C GLN A 337 -5.01 -13.81 -19.00
N ASN A 338 -6.05 -13.34 -19.70
CA ASN A 338 -6.14 -13.35 -21.16
C ASN A 338 -5.93 -11.96 -21.76
N SER A 339 -6.26 -10.91 -21.00
CA SER A 339 -6.15 -9.51 -21.41
C SER A 339 -5.02 -8.84 -20.64
N PHE A 340 -3.98 -8.41 -21.34
CA PHE A 340 -2.75 -7.84 -20.75
C PHE A 340 -2.15 -8.74 -19.66
N PRO A 341 -1.87 -10.03 -19.92
CA PRO A 341 -1.47 -10.99 -18.89
C PRO A 341 -0.18 -10.64 -18.18
N ASP A 342 0.75 -9.98 -18.84
CA ASP A 342 2.01 -9.48 -18.29
C ASP A 342 1.79 -8.29 -17.33
N LEU A 343 0.88 -7.37 -17.67
CA LEU A 343 0.47 -6.29 -16.77
C LEU A 343 -0.32 -6.84 -15.57
N PHE A 344 -1.21 -7.80 -15.80
CA PHE A 344 -1.95 -8.49 -14.74
C PHE A 344 -1.02 -9.25 -13.77
N PHE A 345 0.07 -9.82 -14.29
CA PHE A 345 1.14 -10.36 -13.46
C PHE A 345 1.76 -9.27 -12.57
N ALA A 346 2.19 -8.14 -13.17
CA ALA A 346 2.90 -7.07 -12.50
C ALA A 346 2.05 -6.35 -11.43
N LEU A 347 0.75 -6.11 -11.69
CA LEU A 347 -0.17 -5.45 -10.75
C LEU A 347 -0.44 -6.25 -9.48
N ARG A 348 -0.21 -7.56 -9.50
CA ARG A 348 -0.43 -8.48 -8.38
C ARG A 348 0.90 -8.84 -7.69
N GLY A 349 1.44 -7.90 -6.89
CA GLY A 349 2.66 -8.11 -6.12
C GLY A 349 3.88 -7.32 -6.60
N GLY A 350 3.84 -6.69 -7.78
CA GLY A 350 4.96 -5.92 -8.35
C GLY A 350 5.11 -4.50 -7.80
N GLY A 351 4.37 -4.16 -6.76
CA GLY A 351 4.45 -2.88 -6.04
C GLY A 351 3.44 -1.83 -6.49
N GLY A 352 2.94 -1.07 -5.52
CA GLY A 352 2.05 0.07 -5.76
C GLY A 352 2.75 1.25 -6.45
N SER A 353 1.97 2.15 -7.05
CA SER A 353 2.43 3.37 -7.73
C SER A 353 3.46 3.13 -8.84
N THR A 354 3.34 2.03 -9.58
CA THR A 354 4.38 1.58 -10.52
C THR A 354 3.85 1.34 -11.94
N TRP A 355 2.70 0.67 -12.09
CA TRP A 355 2.26 0.07 -13.37
C TRP A 355 1.10 0.81 -14.02
N GLY A 356 0.24 1.40 -13.20
CA GLY A 356 -0.99 2.07 -13.56
C GLY A 356 -1.79 2.39 -12.31
N ILE A 357 -2.93 3.05 -12.49
CA ILE A 357 -3.84 3.45 -11.41
C ILE A 357 -5.05 2.54 -11.45
N VAL A 358 -5.11 1.59 -10.52
CA VAL A 358 -6.25 0.66 -10.39
C VAL A 358 -7.48 1.43 -9.91
N THR A 359 -8.61 1.25 -10.60
CA THR A 359 -9.89 1.87 -10.24
C THR A 359 -10.83 0.90 -9.54
N SER A 360 -10.86 -0.36 -10.00
CA SER A 360 -11.59 -1.45 -9.37
C SER A 360 -10.93 -2.80 -9.64
N LEU A 361 -11.37 -3.82 -8.92
CA LEU A 361 -10.91 -5.19 -9.09
C LEU A 361 -11.97 -6.18 -8.67
N VAL A 362 -11.90 -7.39 -9.22
CA VAL A 362 -12.72 -8.53 -8.82
C VAL A 362 -11.88 -9.50 -8.02
N ILE A 363 -12.37 -9.86 -6.83
CA ILE A 363 -11.71 -10.80 -5.93
C ILE A 363 -12.61 -11.96 -5.53
N ARG A 364 -11.99 -13.08 -5.21
CA ARG A 364 -12.64 -14.28 -4.67
C ARG A 364 -13.13 -14.04 -3.25
N ALA A 365 -14.21 -14.72 -2.88
CA ALA A 365 -14.65 -14.84 -1.51
C ALA A 365 -14.77 -16.33 -1.13
N TYR A 366 -14.88 -16.60 0.16
CA TYR A 366 -14.92 -17.94 0.73
C TYR A 366 -16.08 -18.03 1.72
N PRO A 367 -16.66 -19.23 1.92
CA PRO A 367 -17.68 -19.43 2.94
C PRO A 367 -17.19 -18.98 4.32
N LYS A 368 -18.05 -18.31 5.07
CA LYS A 368 -17.76 -17.86 6.43
C LYS A 368 -17.49 -19.07 7.35
N THR A 369 -16.39 -19.01 8.07
CA THR A 369 -15.99 -19.98 9.07
C THR A 369 -15.75 -19.31 10.43
N PRO A 370 -15.90 -20.03 11.56
CA PRO A 370 -15.58 -19.50 12.87
C PRO A 370 -14.09 -19.21 13.00
N VAL A 371 -13.75 -18.34 13.93
CA VAL A 371 -12.36 -18.01 14.30
C VAL A 371 -12.23 -18.13 15.81
N THR A 372 -11.20 -18.81 16.28
CA THR A 372 -10.81 -18.78 17.69
C THR A 372 -9.46 -18.11 17.85
N THR A 373 -9.33 -17.18 18.78
CA THR A 373 -8.06 -16.54 19.12
C THR A 373 -7.55 -17.01 20.46
N LEU A 374 -6.23 -17.10 20.59
CA LEU A 374 -5.53 -17.38 21.83
C LEU A 374 -4.53 -16.26 22.11
N THR A 375 -4.62 -15.67 23.30
CA THR A 375 -3.62 -14.72 23.80
C THR A 375 -2.92 -15.29 25.02
N TYR A 376 -1.64 -14.95 25.20
CA TYR A 376 -0.85 -15.30 26.37
C TYR A 376 0.45 -14.48 26.39
N ARG A 377 1.10 -14.45 27.55
CA ARG A 377 2.36 -13.73 27.71
C ARG A 377 3.25 -14.41 28.76
N PHE A 378 4.55 -14.18 28.67
CA PHE A 378 5.53 -14.48 29.68
C PHE A 378 6.71 -13.52 29.56
N GLY A 379 7.58 -13.50 30.56
CA GLY A 379 8.75 -12.62 30.57
C GLY A 379 9.78 -13.01 31.60
N THR A 380 10.90 -12.33 31.53
CA THR A 380 11.94 -12.43 32.57
C THR A 380 11.46 -11.90 33.92
N GLY A 381 12.05 -12.36 35.00
CA GLY A 381 11.71 -11.94 36.36
C GLY A 381 12.47 -12.77 37.41
N SER A 382 11.99 -12.75 38.63
CA SER A 382 12.64 -13.48 39.74
C SER A 382 12.71 -15.01 39.55
N GLN A 383 11.78 -15.56 38.75
CA GLN A 383 11.69 -17.01 38.45
C GLN A 383 12.23 -17.37 37.07
N VAL A 384 12.28 -16.43 36.14
CA VAL A 384 12.65 -16.65 34.73
C VAL A 384 13.86 -15.80 34.40
N SER A 385 15.02 -16.44 34.29
CA SER A 385 16.24 -15.78 33.81
C SER A 385 16.15 -15.44 32.34
N GLN A 386 17.01 -14.54 31.82
CA GLN A 386 17.13 -14.24 30.42
C GLN A 386 17.35 -15.50 29.56
N GLU A 387 18.26 -16.39 30.00
CA GLU A 387 18.52 -17.65 29.29
C GLU A 387 17.30 -18.59 29.29
N THR A 388 16.55 -18.63 30.39
CA THR A 388 15.29 -19.40 30.45
C THR A 388 14.23 -18.80 29.53
N PHE A 389 14.13 -17.47 29.47
CA PHE A 389 13.22 -16.77 28.56
C PHE A 389 13.53 -17.15 27.12
N TRP A 390 14.79 -17.10 26.69
CA TRP A 390 15.16 -17.43 25.30
C TRP A 390 14.97 -18.92 24.96
N LYS A 391 15.13 -19.84 25.94
CA LYS A 391 14.71 -21.24 25.75
C LYS A 391 13.20 -21.37 25.54
N GLY A 392 12.41 -20.55 26.24
CA GLY A 392 10.95 -20.45 25.95
C GLY A 392 10.66 -19.95 24.55
N MET A 393 11.44 -18.98 24.05
CA MET A 393 11.31 -18.51 22.67
C MET A 393 11.69 -19.60 21.65
N ASP A 394 12.71 -20.42 21.92
CA ASP A 394 13.05 -21.57 21.07
C ASP A 394 11.87 -22.54 20.95
N VAL A 395 11.17 -22.82 22.06
CA VAL A 395 9.95 -23.66 22.08
C VAL A 395 8.84 -23.02 21.23
N ILE A 396 8.61 -21.70 21.36
CA ILE A 396 7.61 -20.97 20.57
C ILE A 396 7.93 -21.08 19.06
N PHE A 397 9.16 -20.77 18.67
CA PHE A 397 9.57 -20.79 17.28
C PHE A 397 9.48 -22.21 16.68
N ALA A 398 9.84 -23.24 17.44
CA ALA A 398 9.72 -24.62 16.98
C ALA A 398 8.31 -25.05 16.61
N LYS A 399 7.25 -24.38 17.13
CA LYS A 399 5.84 -24.68 16.82
C LYS A 399 5.32 -24.02 15.54
N PHE A 400 6.03 -23.07 14.95
CA PHE A 400 5.52 -22.32 13.79
C PHE A 400 5.16 -23.21 12.59
N PRO A 401 5.92 -24.25 12.19
CA PRO A 401 5.51 -25.14 11.12
C PRO A 401 4.16 -25.84 11.39
N GLU A 402 4.00 -26.42 12.59
CA GLU A 402 2.79 -27.11 13.01
C GLU A 402 1.56 -26.20 12.93
N TYR A 403 1.69 -24.99 13.48
CA TYR A 403 0.57 -24.04 13.53
C TYR A 403 0.22 -23.48 12.17
N THR A 404 1.20 -23.10 11.35
CA THR A 404 0.93 -22.60 10.01
C THR A 404 0.40 -23.68 9.06
N ASP A 405 0.84 -24.94 9.23
CA ASP A 405 0.33 -26.08 8.47
C ASP A 405 -1.12 -26.43 8.86
N ALA A 406 -1.52 -26.15 10.12
CA ALA A 406 -2.92 -26.21 10.56
C ALA A 406 -3.77 -25.00 10.09
N GLY A 407 -3.26 -24.13 9.21
CA GLY A 407 -3.98 -22.97 8.70
C GLY A 407 -4.00 -21.76 9.63
N MET A 408 -3.19 -21.77 10.70
CA MET A 408 -3.15 -20.68 11.68
C MET A 408 -2.28 -19.51 11.23
N TYR A 409 -2.48 -18.39 11.91
CA TYR A 409 -1.69 -17.16 11.82
C TYR A 409 -1.38 -16.70 13.24
N SER A 410 -0.23 -16.09 13.45
CA SER A 410 0.09 -15.52 14.76
C SER A 410 0.63 -14.12 14.62
N TYR A 411 0.21 -13.23 15.50
CA TYR A 411 0.75 -11.88 15.68
C TYR A 411 1.32 -11.79 17.09
N TRP A 412 2.60 -11.46 17.23
CA TRP A 412 3.28 -11.46 18.50
C TRP A 412 4.38 -10.41 18.57
N SER A 413 4.81 -10.10 19.77
CA SER A 413 5.91 -9.17 20.01
C SER A 413 6.88 -9.70 21.07
N ILE A 414 8.15 -9.28 20.92
CA ILE A 414 9.15 -9.33 21.99
C ILE A 414 9.53 -7.89 22.31
N ALA A 415 9.50 -7.52 23.59
CA ALA A 415 9.97 -6.24 24.07
C ALA A 415 11.04 -6.44 25.14
N CYS A 416 12.20 -5.77 24.98
CA CYS A 416 13.30 -5.81 25.94
C CYS A 416 13.62 -4.38 26.38
N THR A 417 13.36 -4.04 27.66
CA THR A 417 13.72 -2.72 28.22
C THR A 417 15.23 -2.57 28.43
N ASN A 418 15.90 -3.70 28.60
CA ASN A 418 17.34 -3.86 28.61
C ASN A 418 17.69 -5.33 28.33
N VAL A 419 18.96 -5.67 28.26
CA VAL A 419 19.44 -7.04 27.95
C VAL A 419 18.98 -8.12 28.93
N THR A 420 18.50 -7.76 30.11
CA THR A 420 18.05 -8.70 31.15
C THR A 420 16.54 -8.73 31.37
N GLU A 421 15.81 -7.79 30.82
CA GLU A 421 14.37 -7.62 31.02
C GLU A 421 13.62 -7.70 29.70
N CYS A 422 13.23 -8.89 29.33
CA CYS A 422 12.46 -9.15 28.09
C CYS A 422 11.08 -9.75 28.41
N SER A 423 10.11 -9.45 27.55
CA SER A 423 8.78 -10.03 27.59
C SER A 423 8.33 -10.46 26.19
N PHE A 424 7.56 -11.53 26.16
CA PHE A 424 6.87 -12.03 24.96
C PHE A 424 5.36 -11.86 25.15
N SER A 425 4.68 -11.43 24.08
CA SER A 425 3.22 -11.34 24.03
C SER A 425 2.69 -11.93 22.72
N MET A 426 1.84 -12.95 22.82
CA MET A 426 1.03 -13.46 21.72
C MET A 426 -0.28 -12.69 21.69
N ALA A 427 -0.56 -11.96 20.59
CA ALA A 427 -1.68 -11.02 20.55
C ALA A 427 -2.31 -10.83 19.14
N PRO A 428 -2.93 -11.88 18.57
CA PRO A 428 -3.19 -13.24 19.03
C PRO A 428 -2.45 -14.33 18.23
N GLN A 429 -2.58 -15.56 18.69
CA GLN A 429 -2.56 -16.75 17.85
C GLN A 429 -3.99 -16.96 17.31
N TRP A 430 -4.14 -17.03 16.00
CA TRP A 430 -5.42 -17.02 15.29
C TRP A 430 -5.68 -18.37 14.61
N GLY A 431 -6.67 -19.09 15.08
CA GLY A 431 -7.11 -20.36 14.53
C GLY A 431 -8.31 -20.15 13.59
N ASN A 432 -8.09 -20.36 12.30
CA ASN A 432 -9.13 -20.33 11.30
C ASN A 432 -9.89 -21.66 11.27
N ASP A 433 -11.22 -21.59 11.17
CA ASP A 433 -12.11 -22.76 11.14
C ASP A 433 -11.87 -23.72 12.32
N MET A 434 -11.61 -23.13 13.50
CA MET A 434 -11.31 -23.86 14.75
C MET A 434 -12.22 -23.38 15.87
N ASP A 435 -12.71 -24.31 16.69
CA ASP A 435 -13.32 -24.01 17.97
C ASP A 435 -12.25 -23.92 19.10
N ALA A 436 -12.66 -23.49 20.28
CA ALA A 436 -11.74 -23.37 21.42
C ALA A 436 -11.14 -24.70 21.86
N ALA A 437 -11.86 -25.81 21.70
CA ALA A 437 -11.37 -27.13 22.08
C ALA A 437 -10.25 -27.60 21.13
N ALA A 438 -10.41 -27.39 19.82
CA ALA A 438 -9.40 -27.71 18.82
C ALA A 438 -8.12 -26.87 19.03
N LEU A 439 -8.27 -25.56 19.20
CA LEU A 439 -7.12 -24.67 19.44
C LEU A 439 -6.41 -24.99 20.78
N LYS A 440 -7.16 -25.31 21.82
CA LYS A 440 -6.62 -25.73 23.11
C LYS A 440 -5.83 -27.04 23.00
N ASN A 441 -6.36 -28.03 22.30
CA ASN A 441 -5.65 -29.29 22.08
C ASN A 441 -4.33 -29.06 21.34
N LEU A 442 -4.31 -28.20 20.33
CA LEU A 442 -3.11 -27.89 19.55
C LEU A 442 -2.08 -27.09 20.35
N SER A 443 -2.50 -26.18 21.24
CA SER A 443 -1.61 -25.33 22.04
C SER A 443 -1.17 -25.95 23.39
N THR A 444 -1.85 -26.97 23.89
CA THR A 444 -1.51 -27.62 25.18
C THR A 444 -0.06 -28.13 25.25
N PRO A 445 0.52 -28.77 24.21
CA PRO A 445 1.91 -29.21 24.24
C PRO A 445 2.90 -28.06 24.45
N LEU A 446 2.66 -26.90 23.83
CA LEU A 446 3.47 -25.70 24.02
C LEU A 446 3.51 -25.26 25.50
N PHE A 447 2.33 -25.18 26.14
CA PHE A 447 2.26 -24.75 27.55
C PHE A 447 2.90 -25.76 28.51
N ASN A 448 2.82 -27.05 28.21
CA ASN A 448 3.52 -28.10 28.98
C ASN A 448 5.04 -27.90 28.86
N GLU A 449 5.58 -27.71 27.66
CA GLU A 449 7.02 -27.47 27.46
C GLU A 449 7.50 -26.19 28.16
N LEU A 450 6.73 -25.10 28.12
CA LEU A 450 7.05 -23.86 28.86
C LEU A 450 7.02 -24.08 30.38
N THR A 451 6.06 -24.87 30.88
CA THR A 451 5.95 -25.24 32.30
C THR A 451 7.16 -26.09 32.75
N ASP A 452 7.59 -27.05 31.93
CA ASP A 452 8.74 -27.91 32.18
C ASP A 452 10.06 -27.10 32.26
N LEU A 453 10.13 -25.96 31.52
CA LEU A 453 11.22 -24.99 31.65
C LEU A 453 11.12 -24.09 32.88
N GLY A 454 10.05 -24.19 33.68
CA GLY A 454 9.77 -23.31 34.80
C GLY A 454 9.30 -21.92 34.42
N ILE A 455 8.72 -21.75 33.24
CA ILE A 455 8.19 -20.47 32.74
C ILE A 455 6.71 -20.38 33.08
N PRO A 456 6.29 -19.51 34.01
CA PRO A 456 4.88 -19.22 34.22
C PRO A 456 4.34 -18.45 33.02
N VAL A 457 3.18 -18.88 32.49
CA VAL A 457 2.50 -18.24 31.39
C VAL A 457 1.24 -17.54 31.88
N ASP A 458 1.17 -16.23 31.69
CA ASP A 458 0.07 -15.39 32.13
C ASP A 458 -0.92 -15.11 30.97
N GLY A 459 -2.17 -14.80 31.35
CA GLY A 459 -3.18 -14.25 30.42
C GLY A 459 -3.59 -15.24 29.33
N ILE A 460 -3.52 -16.54 29.56
CA ILE A 460 -4.02 -17.56 28.63
C ILE A 460 -5.53 -17.36 28.48
N ASN A 461 -5.95 -16.91 27.29
CA ASN A 461 -7.36 -16.65 27.01
C ASN A 461 -7.73 -17.12 25.60
N TYR A 462 -8.76 -17.97 25.52
CA TYR A 462 -9.34 -18.44 24.27
C TYR A 462 -10.66 -17.71 24.04
N THR A 463 -10.80 -17.08 22.87
CA THR A 463 -12.02 -16.35 22.52
C THR A 463 -12.54 -16.83 21.17
N GLU A 464 -13.78 -17.31 21.14
CA GLU A 464 -14.47 -17.74 19.90
C GLU A 464 -15.22 -16.58 19.27
N TYR A 465 -15.14 -16.51 17.95
CA TYR A 465 -15.80 -15.50 17.12
C TYR A 465 -16.56 -16.21 15.99
N SER A 466 -17.69 -15.60 15.59
CA SER A 466 -18.52 -16.14 14.50
C SER A 466 -17.88 -16.02 13.11
N GLY A 467 -16.81 -15.24 12.96
CA GLY A 467 -16.11 -15.05 11.70
C GLY A 467 -15.03 -13.96 11.79
N VAL A 468 -14.46 -13.63 10.64
CA VAL A 468 -13.32 -12.70 10.52
C VAL A 468 -13.66 -11.30 11.05
N VAL A 469 -14.85 -10.75 10.73
CA VAL A 469 -15.24 -9.40 11.20
C VAL A 469 -15.21 -9.30 12.71
N SER A 470 -15.94 -10.20 13.38
CA SER A 470 -16.01 -10.20 14.84
C SER A 470 -14.66 -10.47 15.49
N ALA A 471 -13.82 -11.29 14.87
CA ALA A 471 -12.48 -11.59 15.36
C ALA A 471 -11.53 -10.37 15.19
N VAL A 472 -11.50 -9.72 14.02
CA VAL A 472 -10.69 -8.51 13.79
C VAL A 472 -11.11 -7.38 14.72
N THR A 473 -12.42 -7.14 14.88
CA THR A 473 -12.93 -6.06 15.72
C THR A 473 -12.78 -6.33 17.22
N GLY A 474 -12.85 -7.59 17.62
CA GLY A 474 -12.69 -8.00 19.01
C GLY A 474 -11.25 -8.15 19.48
N THR A 475 -10.31 -8.43 18.54
CA THR A 475 -8.91 -8.65 18.87
C THR A 475 -8.09 -7.37 18.81
N TRP A 476 -8.24 -6.60 17.72
CA TRP A 476 -7.52 -5.34 17.52
C TRP A 476 -8.50 -4.18 17.66
N ALA A 477 -8.48 -3.51 18.80
CA ALA A 477 -9.32 -2.34 19.03
C ALA A 477 -8.88 -1.20 18.09
N ALA A 478 -9.86 -0.40 17.59
CA ALA A 478 -9.57 0.69 16.65
C ALA A 478 -8.63 1.76 17.24
N GLU A 479 -8.69 1.92 18.55
CA GLU A 479 -7.91 2.92 19.31
C GLU A 479 -6.44 2.51 19.49
N THR A 480 -6.09 1.26 19.20
CA THR A 480 -4.71 0.76 19.35
C THR A 480 -3.85 0.99 18.11
N GLU A 481 -4.47 1.26 16.95
CA GLU A 481 -3.76 1.60 15.73
C GLU A 481 -3.39 3.09 15.76
N GLN A 482 -2.12 3.39 16.02
CA GLN A 482 -1.59 4.76 16.02
C GLN A 482 -0.73 4.99 14.79
N VAL A 483 -1.03 6.06 14.05
CA VAL A 483 -0.34 6.52 12.84
C VAL A 483 -0.05 8.02 12.95
N GLY A 484 0.54 8.64 11.94
CA GLY A 484 0.94 10.05 12.02
C GLY A 484 2.15 10.27 12.92
N VAL A 485 2.82 9.21 13.34
CA VAL A 485 4.04 9.23 14.14
C VAL A 485 5.24 9.36 13.21
N TRP A 486 6.10 10.35 13.50
CA TRP A 486 7.29 10.60 12.69
C TRP A 486 8.58 10.09 13.31
N SER A 487 8.53 9.66 14.57
CA SER A 487 9.72 9.33 15.38
C SER A 487 10.16 7.87 15.24
N TYR A 488 9.71 7.17 14.22
CA TYR A 488 10.20 5.83 13.91
C TYR A 488 10.00 5.47 12.43
N HIS A 489 10.73 4.48 11.94
CA HIS A 489 10.38 3.69 10.75
C HIS A 489 10.83 2.23 10.91
N THR A 490 10.35 1.37 10.03
CA THR A 490 10.47 -0.08 10.16
C THR A 490 11.27 -0.69 9.03
N GLY A 491 11.91 -1.82 9.34
CA GLY A 491 12.43 -2.78 8.38
C GLY A 491 11.83 -4.16 8.65
N SER A 492 11.81 -5.01 7.64
CA SER A 492 11.27 -6.36 7.79
C SER A 492 12.09 -7.43 7.09
N ARG A 493 11.91 -8.68 7.54
CA ARG A 493 12.55 -9.84 6.93
C ARG A 493 11.61 -11.04 6.91
N LEU A 494 11.64 -11.78 5.82
CA LEU A 494 10.97 -13.07 5.65
C LEU A 494 11.95 -14.19 5.98
N PHE A 495 11.61 -15.07 6.91
CA PHE A 495 12.43 -16.21 7.24
C PHE A 495 11.86 -17.49 6.61
N PRO A 496 12.69 -18.24 5.86
CA PRO A 496 12.22 -19.36 5.06
C PRO A 496 11.96 -20.60 5.92
N ARG A 497 11.02 -21.42 5.51
CA ARG A 497 10.68 -22.70 6.15
C ARG A 497 11.89 -23.63 6.31
N SER A 498 12.84 -23.58 5.38
CA SER A 498 14.06 -24.38 5.45
C SER A 498 14.87 -24.17 6.74
N ASN A 499 14.75 -23.01 7.39
CA ASN A 499 15.41 -22.78 8.67
C ASN A 499 14.84 -23.67 9.80
N TRP A 500 13.60 -24.13 9.67
CA TRP A 500 12.98 -25.05 10.62
C TRP A 500 13.23 -26.54 10.30
N GLU A 501 13.78 -26.83 9.13
CA GLU A 501 14.12 -28.19 8.70
C GLU A 501 15.54 -28.61 9.17
N ASP A 502 16.35 -27.63 9.64
CA ASP A 502 17.69 -27.83 10.17
C ASP A 502 17.85 -27.14 11.52
N ALA A 503 18.17 -27.91 12.56
CA ALA A 503 18.30 -27.38 13.92
C ALA A 503 19.40 -26.31 14.07
N ALA A 504 20.49 -26.40 13.30
CA ALA A 504 21.55 -25.39 13.34
C ALA A 504 21.11 -24.07 12.68
N SER A 505 20.37 -24.15 11.59
CA SER A 505 19.78 -22.97 10.92
C SER A 505 18.74 -22.28 11.81
N LEU A 506 17.87 -23.04 12.48
CA LEU A 506 16.90 -22.49 13.43
C LEU A 506 17.60 -21.80 14.62
N ALA A 507 18.63 -22.43 15.19
CA ALA A 507 19.41 -21.83 16.27
C ALA A 507 20.12 -20.53 15.82
N THR A 508 20.67 -20.50 14.61
CA THR A 508 21.29 -19.30 14.02
C THR A 508 20.27 -18.19 13.85
N GLN A 509 19.09 -18.50 13.35
CA GLN A 509 17.98 -17.55 13.22
C GLN A 509 17.54 -17.01 14.58
N THR A 510 17.33 -17.86 15.58
CA THR A 510 16.92 -17.42 16.92
C THR A 510 17.98 -16.51 17.55
N ALA A 511 19.27 -16.85 17.40
CA ALA A 511 20.38 -16.02 17.87
C ALA A 511 20.39 -14.65 17.19
N ALA A 512 20.13 -14.59 15.88
CA ALA A 512 20.05 -13.34 15.12
C ALA A 512 18.86 -12.48 15.58
N LEU A 513 17.68 -13.08 15.81
CA LEU A 513 16.50 -12.38 16.34
C LEU A 513 16.77 -11.84 17.74
N ARG A 514 17.37 -12.65 18.61
CA ARG A 514 17.78 -12.26 19.97
C ARG A 514 18.72 -11.06 19.94
N GLN A 515 19.81 -11.13 19.19
CA GLN A 515 20.81 -10.06 19.08
C GLN A 515 20.17 -8.73 18.68
N SER A 516 19.30 -8.75 17.68
CA SER A 516 18.69 -7.53 17.15
C SER A 516 17.66 -6.94 18.11
N VAL A 517 16.80 -7.76 18.74
CA VAL A 517 15.76 -7.25 19.64
C VAL A 517 16.34 -6.76 20.97
N GLU A 518 17.37 -7.41 21.49
CA GLU A 518 18.07 -6.95 22.71
C GLU A 518 18.75 -5.58 22.47
N ALA A 519 19.15 -5.27 21.23
CA ALA A 519 19.73 -3.98 20.86
C ALA A 519 18.67 -2.93 20.50
N ALA A 520 17.59 -3.30 19.79
CA ALA A 520 16.54 -2.38 19.34
C ALA A 520 15.45 -2.14 20.38
N GLY A 521 15.31 -3.01 21.38
CA GLY A 521 14.29 -2.94 22.43
C GLY A 521 12.95 -3.59 22.07
N MET A 522 12.58 -3.72 20.79
CA MET A 522 11.30 -4.30 20.40
C MET A 522 11.37 -4.91 18.99
N MET A 523 10.65 -6.03 18.80
CA MET A 523 10.32 -6.58 17.49
C MET A 523 8.87 -7.06 17.44
N LEU A 524 8.31 -7.07 16.24
CA LEU A 524 7.03 -7.70 15.92
C LEU A 524 7.27 -8.93 15.04
N GLY A 525 6.39 -9.92 15.13
CA GLY A 525 6.47 -11.09 14.28
C GLY A 525 5.10 -11.63 13.89
N TYR A 526 5.06 -12.16 12.68
CA TYR A 526 3.90 -12.87 12.13
C TYR A 526 4.33 -14.27 11.75
N SER A 527 3.83 -15.28 12.47
CA SER A 527 3.95 -16.66 12.02
C SER A 527 2.88 -16.90 10.97
N ILE A 528 3.30 -17.13 9.73
CA ILE A 528 2.42 -17.12 8.57
C ILE A 528 3.00 -17.98 7.44
N LYS A 529 2.12 -18.62 6.70
CA LYS A 529 2.42 -19.35 5.48
C LYS A 529 1.59 -18.80 4.33
N SER A 530 2.22 -18.57 3.18
CA SER A 530 1.46 -18.31 1.96
C SER A 530 1.03 -19.65 1.36
N ALA A 531 -0.19 -20.08 1.64
CA ALA A 531 -0.68 -21.38 1.19
C ALA A 531 -0.64 -21.48 -0.34
N VAL A 532 -0.24 -22.65 -0.83
CA VAL A 532 -0.38 -23.01 -2.23
C VAL A 532 -1.76 -23.65 -2.40
N ASN A 533 -2.67 -22.93 -3.04
CA ASN A 533 -4.01 -23.45 -3.36
C ASN A 533 -4.05 -23.82 -4.85
N PRO A 534 -4.21 -25.11 -5.20
CA PRO A 534 -4.24 -25.54 -6.61
C PRO A 534 -5.38 -24.91 -7.44
N SER A 535 -6.44 -24.45 -6.79
CA SER A 535 -7.57 -23.77 -7.45
C SER A 535 -7.31 -22.28 -7.72
N VAL A 536 -6.19 -21.74 -7.24
CA VAL A 536 -5.82 -20.33 -7.37
C VAL A 536 -4.59 -20.22 -8.27
N ASN A 537 -4.70 -19.45 -9.34
CA ASN A 537 -3.52 -19.15 -10.15
C ASN A 537 -2.60 -18.16 -9.40
N GLN A 538 -1.50 -18.68 -8.87
CA GLN A 538 -0.48 -17.92 -8.17
C GLN A 538 0.64 -17.39 -9.09
N THR A 539 0.43 -17.41 -10.40
CA THR A 539 1.33 -16.75 -11.37
C THR A 539 1.14 -15.24 -11.28
N ASN A 540 1.89 -14.61 -10.40
CA ASN A 540 1.88 -13.18 -10.12
C ASN A 540 3.26 -12.71 -9.63
N ALA A 541 3.41 -11.41 -9.45
CA ALA A 541 4.66 -10.76 -9.09
C ALA A 541 4.94 -10.73 -7.57
N VAL A 542 4.13 -11.38 -6.75
CA VAL A 542 4.45 -11.55 -5.32
C VAL A 542 5.85 -12.11 -5.18
N ASN A 543 6.66 -11.50 -4.30
CA ASN A 543 8.01 -11.98 -4.05
C ASN A 543 8.01 -13.50 -3.79
N PRO A 544 8.77 -14.29 -4.57
CA PRO A 544 8.81 -15.75 -4.41
C PRO A 544 9.18 -16.22 -2.99
N ALA A 545 9.90 -15.39 -2.23
CA ALA A 545 10.25 -15.68 -0.84
C ALA A 545 9.00 -15.94 0.03
N TRP A 546 7.87 -15.29 -0.24
CA TRP A 546 6.62 -15.54 0.49
C TRP A 546 6.15 -16.98 0.42
N ARG A 547 6.42 -17.69 -0.70
CA ARG A 547 5.95 -19.08 -0.91
C ARG A 547 6.61 -20.08 0.03
N ASN A 548 7.78 -19.70 0.57
CA ASN A 548 8.56 -20.52 1.50
C ASN A 548 8.66 -19.89 2.90
N THR A 549 7.98 -18.77 3.18
CA THR A 549 8.05 -18.07 4.45
C THR A 549 7.25 -18.78 5.54
N LEU A 550 7.81 -18.83 6.76
CA LEU A 550 7.08 -19.16 7.98
C LEU A 550 7.06 -18.04 9.01
N LEU A 551 7.96 -17.07 8.90
CA LEU A 551 8.03 -15.92 9.79
C LEU A 551 8.26 -14.65 8.96
N HIS A 552 7.36 -13.69 9.11
CA HIS A 552 7.57 -12.30 8.73
C HIS A 552 7.85 -11.52 10.00
N ALA A 553 9.06 -10.98 10.15
CA ALA A 553 9.50 -10.25 11.32
C ALA A 553 9.82 -8.79 10.98
N LEU A 554 9.52 -7.88 11.92
CA LEU A 554 9.75 -6.45 11.80
C LEU A 554 10.60 -5.95 12.97
N LEU A 555 11.51 -5.04 12.64
CA LEU A 555 12.31 -4.27 13.58
C LEU A 555 12.11 -2.79 13.27
N GLY A 556 12.27 -1.91 14.27
CA GLY A 556 12.13 -0.47 14.08
C GLY A 556 13.37 0.31 14.48
N ALA A 557 13.64 1.40 13.76
CA ALA A 557 14.45 2.51 14.24
C ALA A 557 13.56 3.52 14.94
N VAL A 558 13.98 4.01 16.09
CA VAL A 558 13.27 5.03 16.86
C VAL A 558 14.20 6.18 17.21
N TRP A 559 13.64 7.38 17.34
CA TRP A 559 14.38 8.59 17.73
C TRP A 559 13.53 9.52 18.58
N GLY A 560 14.18 10.45 19.27
CA GLY A 560 13.52 11.39 20.15
C GLY A 560 12.72 12.46 19.41
N ALA A 561 11.80 13.11 20.10
CA ALA A 561 10.94 14.18 19.56
C ALA A 561 11.70 15.43 19.08
N GLU A 562 12.93 15.65 19.55
CA GLU A 562 13.79 16.77 19.16
C GLU A 562 14.91 16.34 18.18
N ALA A 563 14.85 15.10 17.65
CA ALA A 563 15.90 14.56 16.80
C ALA A 563 16.12 15.41 15.53
N THR A 564 17.38 15.66 15.24
CA THR A 564 17.82 16.34 14.00
C THR A 564 17.76 15.38 12.81
N PRO A 565 17.76 15.87 11.56
CA PRO A 565 17.87 15.02 10.37
C PRO A 565 19.07 14.07 10.39
N GLU A 566 20.22 14.50 10.95
CA GLU A 566 21.43 13.69 11.08
C GLU A 566 21.24 12.55 12.11
N GLU A 567 20.60 12.83 13.25
CA GLU A 567 20.30 11.80 14.25
C GLU A 567 19.31 10.77 13.71
N ILE A 568 18.32 11.20 12.94
CA ILE A 568 17.37 10.31 12.24
C ILE A 568 18.11 9.46 11.20
N ALA A 569 18.99 10.06 10.40
CA ALA A 569 19.79 9.35 9.41
C ALA A 569 20.68 8.28 10.08
N ASN A 570 21.29 8.62 11.22
CA ASN A 570 22.11 7.66 12.00
C ASN A 570 21.25 6.53 12.56
N ALA A 571 20.07 6.80 13.10
CA ALA A 571 19.15 5.78 13.59
C ALA A 571 18.69 4.85 12.45
N SER A 572 18.38 5.41 11.28
CA SER A 572 17.98 4.66 10.08
C SER A 572 19.12 3.78 9.56
N LYS A 573 20.34 4.30 9.54
CA LYS A 573 21.53 3.49 9.22
C LYS A 573 21.74 2.37 10.23
N GLY A 574 21.55 2.67 11.52
CA GLY A 574 21.61 1.67 12.59
C GLY A 574 20.60 0.53 12.40
N LEU A 575 19.39 0.80 11.89
CA LEU A 575 18.41 -0.23 11.56
C LEU A 575 18.94 -1.18 10.48
N VAL A 576 19.53 -0.65 9.41
CA VAL A 576 20.13 -1.47 8.34
C VAL A 576 21.20 -2.40 8.91
N GLU A 577 22.04 -1.89 9.82
CA GLU A 577 23.09 -2.65 10.50
C GLU A 577 22.51 -3.70 11.46
N LEU A 578 21.51 -3.37 12.27
CA LEU A 578 20.81 -4.28 13.19
C LEU A 578 20.10 -5.43 12.47
N MET A 579 19.68 -5.22 11.25
CA MET A 579 19.03 -6.26 10.44
C MET A 579 20.03 -7.13 9.66
N GLN A 580 21.31 -6.82 9.65
CA GLN A 580 22.30 -7.64 8.95
C GLN A 580 22.33 -9.10 9.43
N PRO A 581 22.32 -9.41 10.74
CA PRO A 581 22.23 -10.80 11.21
C PRO A 581 20.99 -11.55 10.69
N TRP A 582 19.87 -10.85 10.47
CA TRP A 582 18.66 -11.46 9.90
C TRP A 582 18.86 -11.85 8.43
N ARG A 583 19.54 -10.99 7.65
CA ARG A 583 19.89 -11.29 6.24
C ARG A 583 20.83 -12.48 6.16
N ASP A 584 21.82 -12.54 7.04
CA ASP A 584 22.80 -13.62 7.10
C ASP A 584 22.15 -14.96 7.52
N ALA A 585 21.15 -14.92 8.41
CA ALA A 585 20.39 -16.11 8.84
C ALA A 585 19.31 -16.54 7.84
N SER A 586 19.07 -15.77 6.77
CA SER A 586 18.04 -16.07 5.75
C SER A 586 18.51 -15.74 4.33
N PRO A 587 19.63 -16.35 3.88
CA PRO A 587 20.20 -16.04 2.58
C PRO A 587 19.23 -16.40 1.44
N GLY A 588 19.10 -15.50 0.45
CA GLY A 588 18.20 -15.67 -0.67
C GLY A 588 16.70 -15.47 -0.38
N ALA A 589 16.33 -15.21 0.88
CA ALA A 589 14.99 -14.82 1.27
C ALA A 589 14.69 -13.35 0.88
N GLY A 590 13.69 -12.73 1.46
CA GLY A 590 13.28 -11.37 1.10
C GLY A 590 12.73 -10.59 2.28
N ALA A 591 12.10 -9.47 1.94
CA ALA A 591 11.32 -8.64 2.84
C ALA A 591 9.94 -8.35 2.23
N TYR A 592 8.97 -7.96 3.06
CA TYR A 592 7.65 -7.54 2.58
C TYR A 592 7.70 -6.08 2.15
N LEU A 593 7.64 -5.83 0.85
CA LEU A 593 7.85 -4.50 0.27
C LEU A 593 6.92 -3.39 0.82
N ASN A 594 5.74 -3.72 1.35
CA ASN A 594 4.84 -2.74 1.96
C ASN A 594 5.20 -2.38 3.40
N GLU A 595 6.01 -3.20 4.09
CA GLU A 595 6.38 -3.05 5.50
C GLU A 595 7.90 -3.17 5.71
N ALA A 596 8.69 -2.82 4.69
CA ALA A 596 10.14 -2.93 4.69
C ALA A 596 10.83 -1.59 4.93
N ASP A 597 12.14 -1.63 5.11
CA ASP A 597 12.99 -0.44 5.16
C ASP A 597 13.18 0.14 3.75
N ILE A 598 12.93 1.44 3.57
CA ILE A 598 13.22 2.16 2.34
C ILE A 598 14.72 2.14 2.00
N ASN A 599 15.59 1.91 3.01
CA ASN A 599 17.04 1.80 2.87
C ASN A 599 17.51 0.33 2.79
N GLU A 600 16.61 -0.64 2.55
CA GLU A 600 16.98 -2.05 2.45
C GLU A 600 18.08 -2.25 1.41
N PRO A 601 19.26 -2.82 1.79
CA PRO A 601 20.28 -3.19 0.83
C PRO A 601 19.75 -4.22 -0.17
N ASP A 602 20.21 -4.15 -1.43
CA ASP A 602 19.77 -5.05 -2.51
C ASP A 602 18.24 -5.17 -2.60
N TRP A 603 17.53 -4.05 -2.40
CA TRP A 603 16.07 -4.01 -2.32
C TRP A 603 15.38 -4.68 -3.53
N GLN A 604 15.99 -4.69 -4.71
CA GLN A 604 15.48 -5.38 -5.89
C GLN A 604 15.30 -6.88 -5.59
N GLN A 605 16.33 -7.51 -5.03
CA GLN A 605 16.26 -8.90 -4.60
C GLN A 605 15.36 -9.07 -3.39
N ALA A 606 15.49 -8.19 -2.39
CA ALA A 606 14.75 -8.31 -1.13
C ALA A 606 13.24 -8.19 -1.32
N PHE A 607 12.76 -7.31 -2.21
CA PHE A 607 11.33 -7.03 -2.38
C PHE A 607 10.67 -7.81 -3.51
N TYR A 608 11.41 -8.16 -4.56
CA TYR A 608 10.86 -8.76 -5.78
C TYR A 608 11.47 -10.13 -6.13
N GLY A 609 12.60 -10.49 -5.51
CA GLY A 609 13.29 -11.75 -5.77
C GLY A 609 13.63 -11.93 -7.26
N SER A 610 13.49 -13.14 -7.76
CA SER A 610 13.75 -13.48 -9.17
C SER A 610 12.80 -12.80 -10.17
N ASN A 611 11.72 -12.16 -9.72
CA ASN A 611 10.79 -11.45 -10.60
C ASN A 611 11.35 -10.11 -11.08
N TYR A 612 12.35 -9.52 -10.40
CA TYR A 612 12.77 -8.13 -10.65
C TYR A 612 13.16 -7.86 -12.09
N ALA A 613 13.99 -8.70 -12.69
CA ALA A 613 14.47 -8.49 -14.06
C ALA A 613 13.32 -8.43 -15.09
N TYR A 614 12.31 -9.30 -14.94
CA TYR A 614 11.13 -9.28 -15.79
C TYR A 614 10.24 -8.06 -15.51
N LEU A 615 10.04 -7.74 -14.25
CA LEU A 615 9.29 -6.55 -13.85
C LEU A 615 9.94 -5.26 -14.39
N TYR A 616 11.28 -5.17 -14.39
CA TYR A 616 11.96 -4.01 -14.98
C TYR A 616 11.69 -3.88 -16.48
N GLN A 617 11.68 -5.00 -17.23
CA GLN A 617 11.32 -4.98 -18.66
C GLN A 617 9.86 -4.49 -18.85
N LEU A 618 8.93 -4.96 -18.02
CA LEU A 618 7.54 -4.50 -18.06
C LEU A 618 7.40 -3.02 -17.71
N LYS A 619 8.17 -2.53 -16.73
CA LYS A 619 8.20 -1.10 -16.40
C LYS A 619 8.61 -0.27 -17.59
N GLN A 620 9.63 -0.70 -18.33
CA GLN A 620 10.07 -0.02 -19.54
C GLN A 620 9.02 -0.06 -20.65
N LYS A 621 8.22 -1.13 -20.73
CA LYS A 621 7.13 -1.29 -21.70
C LYS A 621 5.94 -0.38 -21.36
N TYR A 622 5.46 -0.37 -20.12
CA TYR A 622 4.22 0.29 -19.74
C TYR A 622 4.40 1.74 -19.28
N ASP A 623 5.57 2.11 -18.74
CA ASP A 623 5.88 3.47 -18.30
C ASP A 623 7.28 3.93 -18.76
N PRO A 624 7.49 4.07 -20.07
CA PRO A 624 8.76 4.55 -20.62
C PRO A 624 9.07 6.00 -20.21
N TRP A 625 8.08 6.77 -19.77
CA TRP A 625 8.25 8.17 -19.33
C TRP A 625 8.81 8.29 -17.90
N GLY A 626 8.79 7.20 -17.11
CA GLY A 626 9.02 7.26 -15.68
C GLY A 626 8.03 8.20 -14.99
N LEU A 627 6.75 8.10 -15.38
CA LEU A 627 5.66 8.91 -14.84
C LEU A 627 5.32 8.48 -13.43
N LEU A 628 5.18 7.18 -13.22
CA LEU A 628 4.87 6.57 -11.93
C LEU A 628 6.18 6.17 -11.24
N TYR A 629 6.71 7.06 -10.43
CA TYR A 629 7.89 6.83 -9.60
C TYR A 629 7.48 6.73 -8.13
N ALA A 630 8.07 5.77 -7.46
CA ALA A 630 8.09 5.71 -5.99
C ALA A 630 9.43 5.12 -5.53
N PRO A 631 9.93 5.44 -4.33
CA PRO A 631 11.14 4.83 -3.80
C PRO A 631 11.04 3.31 -3.75
N THR A 632 12.12 2.61 -4.05
CA THR A 632 12.18 1.14 -4.08
C THR A 632 11.15 0.46 -4.99
N ALA A 633 10.39 1.21 -5.79
CA ALA A 633 9.56 0.65 -6.85
C ALA A 633 10.42 0.21 -8.04
N VAL A 634 9.91 -0.72 -8.84
CA VAL A 634 10.62 -1.23 -10.02
C VAL A 634 10.96 -0.08 -10.97
N GLY A 635 12.25 0.06 -11.31
CA GLY A 635 12.79 1.11 -12.17
C GLY A 635 13.10 2.42 -11.42
N SER A 636 12.97 2.46 -10.08
CA SER A 636 13.31 3.65 -9.30
C SER A 636 14.82 3.94 -9.27
N GLU A 637 15.66 2.93 -9.53
CA GLU A 637 17.11 3.08 -9.66
C GLU A 637 17.54 3.99 -10.81
N ASP A 638 16.69 4.20 -11.81
CA ASP A 638 16.92 5.13 -12.93
C ASP A 638 16.77 6.61 -12.52
N TRP A 639 16.34 6.87 -11.29
CA TRP A 639 15.97 8.20 -10.81
C TRP A 639 16.60 8.50 -9.45
N TYR A 640 16.71 9.78 -9.11
CA TYR A 640 17.07 10.24 -7.78
C TYR A 640 16.30 11.51 -7.42
N ILE A 641 16.18 11.78 -6.12
CA ILE A 641 15.61 13.01 -5.58
C ILE A 641 16.76 13.91 -5.17
N THR A 642 16.74 15.18 -5.57
CA THR A 642 17.80 16.15 -5.21
C THR A 642 17.77 16.49 -3.72
N ASP A 643 18.89 17.00 -3.22
CA ASP A 643 19.01 17.59 -1.88
C ASP A 643 18.65 16.63 -0.73
N GLN A 644 18.88 15.32 -0.95
CA GLN A 644 18.65 14.30 0.08
C GLN A 644 19.86 14.16 1.00
N ILE A 645 19.56 13.81 2.26
CA ILE A 645 20.54 13.32 3.23
C ILE A 645 20.46 11.79 3.21
N ASP A 646 21.59 11.12 3.07
CA ASP A 646 21.66 9.66 3.07
C ASP A 646 21.00 9.10 4.34
N TYR A 647 20.18 8.08 4.19
CA TYR A 647 19.40 7.45 5.26
C TYR A 647 18.33 8.34 5.94
N TYR A 648 18.13 9.58 5.49
CA TYR A 648 16.98 10.38 5.90
C TYR A 648 15.87 10.26 4.86
N PRO A 649 14.83 9.45 5.11
CA PRO A 649 13.96 8.91 4.05
C PRO A 649 12.87 9.89 3.61
N THR A 650 13.22 11.06 3.09
CA THR A 650 12.23 12.06 2.67
C THR A 650 11.94 12.03 1.16
N GLN A 651 10.80 12.57 0.77
CA GLN A 651 10.42 12.80 -0.62
C GLN A 651 10.48 14.29 -1.01
N ASN A 652 11.08 15.11 -0.14
CA ASN A 652 11.26 16.54 -0.36
C ASN A 652 12.44 16.79 -1.30
N GLY A 653 12.17 17.19 -2.52
CA GLY A 653 13.17 17.46 -3.55
C GLY A 653 12.65 17.16 -4.95
N ARG A 654 13.45 17.55 -5.94
CA ARG A 654 13.13 17.36 -7.36
C ARG A 654 13.50 15.94 -7.80
N LEU A 655 12.64 15.30 -8.58
CA LEU A 655 12.93 14.00 -9.20
C LEU A 655 13.70 14.19 -10.51
N CYS A 656 14.92 13.65 -10.57
CA CYS A 656 15.81 13.72 -11.72
C CYS A 656 16.23 12.32 -12.19
N PRO A 657 16.50 12.11 -13.48
CA PRO A 657 17.10 10.86 -13.98
C PRO A 657 18.56 10.79 -13.55
N LYS A 658 19.04 9.54 -13.32
CA LYS A 658 20.49 9.26 -13.11
C LYS A 658 21.23 9.19 -14.42
#